data_fc5afacd5173494b5b2a7b66d70fb381
#
_entry.id   fc5afacd5173494b5b2a7b66d70fb381
#
_cell.length_a   1.000
_cell.length_b   1.000
_cell.length_c   1.000
_cell.angle_alpha   90.00
_cell.angle_beta   90.00
_cell.angle_gamma   90.00
#
_symmetry.space_group_name_H-M   'P 1'
#
loop_
_entity.id
_entity.type
_entity.pdbx_description
1 polymer ?
#
loop_
_entity_poly.entity_id
_entity_poly.type
_entity_poly.pdbx_seq_one_letter_code
_entity_poly.pdbx_strand_id
1 'polypeptide(L)'
;MAILRKSIEVGGRTLTLETGRMAKQASGAIFGAYGDTMVLSCVTMSASLREGIDFFPLSVEFEEKMYSVGKIPGGFIKREGRPSEKAVLCSRLIDRPLRPLFPKGFRNDVQVINTVLSVDQDNAPDMLAMCCASAALHISKIPFNGPIAGVTIGMIDNEFILNPTVEQEELSEMHLSVAGTADAVMMVEAGANEISEETILEGIMFAHEEIKRIVAFIEEYRAEALALGLAAEKIVFEKPAPDPELDAAVRELASDAFRQAMKKCSAERIGKEEREAMFEAINNSVQEALAERFPEQETQIGEVLYTVEKETMRSLIAKDKIRIDGRTTTEVRPITCEVGVLARTHGSSLFTRGQTQILNALTLGMVSQEQVLDGIAPETSKRYMHQYNFPPFSVGETRPVRSPGRREIGHGALAERALLPVIPDEETFPYALRLVSEAIESNGSTSMGSVCASTLSLMDAGVPITAPVSGCAMGLIKDGDDVTILTDIQGMEDFLGDMDFKVAGTEKGVTAIQMDIKIAGIDRNILTRALAQAREGRMFIMGKMLEAISEPRKEISKFAPRIITMQIHPDKIREVIGSGGKVIKKIVEMTGAQIDIEDDGRVFIASVDGTQGEKAQQIIENIVAEPVVGQIYKGTVVKIMEFGAFVEIIPGVLGSSGKDGMVHISELSNKRVAKVEDVCAEGDVMWVKVKAVDKATGKVKLSRKDAMHDLGLDL
;
A
#
# COMPACT_ATOMS: atom_id res chain seq x y z
N MET A 1 -43.03 10.89 -12.45
CA MET A 1 -42.13 9.76 -12.69
C MET A 1 -41.89 9.08 -11.35
N ALA A 2 -41.94 7.77 -11.31
CA ALA A 2 -41.72 7.02 -10.08
C ALA A 2 -40.25 7.17 -9.61
N ILE A 3 -40.07 7.25 -8.32
CA ILE A 3 -38.76 7.21 -7.65
C ILE A 3 -38.92 6.15 -6.54
N LEU A 4 -38.00 5.21 -6.49
CA LEU A 4 -37.92 4.26 -5.38
C LEU A 4 -36.76 4.65 -4.47
N ARG A 5 -37.03 4.79 -3.18
CA ARG A 5 -36.05 5.03 -2.13
C ARG A 5 -36.32 4.07 -0.97
N LYS A 6 -35.31 3.27 -0.58
CA LYS A 6 -35.36 2.36 0.58
C LYS A 6 -34.12 2.48 1.41
N SER A 7 -34.22 2.13 2.66
CA SER A 7 -33.12 2.21 3.62
C SER A 7 -33.06 0.98 4.50
N ILE A 8 -31.85 0.66 4.97
CA ILE A 8 -31.55 -0.39 5.94
C ILE A 8 -30.51 0.14 6.93
N GLU A 9 -30.59 -0.31 8.18
CA GLU A 9 -29.55 0.01 9.17
C GLU A 9 -28.39 -0.98 9.06
N VAL A 10 -27.16 -0.44 8.93
CA VAL A 10 -25.91 -1.18 8.83
C VAL A 10 -24.90 -0.53 9.80
N GLY A 11 -24.38 -1.28 10.76
CA GLY A 11 -23.41 -0.76 11.74
C GLY A 11 -23.89 0.49 12.50
N GLY A 12 -25.19 0.55 12.83
CA GLY A 12 -25.79 1.70 13.55
C GLY A 12 -25.99 2.95 12.70
N ARG A 13 -25.82 2.88 11.37
CA ARG A 13 -26.02 3.98 10.43
C ARG A 13 -26.91 3.55 9.28
N THR A 14 -27.59 4.51 8.66
CA THR A 14 -28.59 4.24 7.62
C THR A 14 -27.93 4.18 6.24
N LEU A 15 -28.00 3.02 5.58
CA LEU A 15 -27.73 2.82 4.16
C LEU A 15 -29.01 3.04 3.36
N THR A 16 -28.99 3.97 2.41
CA THR A 16 -30.12 4.31 1.55
C THR A 16 -29.78 4.07 0.08
N LEU A 17 -30.68 3.42 -0.66
CA LEU A 17 -30.60 3.27 -2.12
C LEU A 17 -31.78 3.96 -2.79
N GLU A 18 -31.51 4.71 -3.87
CA GLU A 18 -32.51 5.46 -4.64
C GLU A 18 -32.33 5.23 -6.14
N THR A 19 -33.40 4.96 -6.89
CA THR A 19 -33.41 4.91 -8.37
C THR A 19 -34.58 5.69 -8.97
N GLY A 20 -34.52 5.97 -10.27
CA GLY A 20 -35.57 6.62 -11.03
C GLY A 20 -35.46 8.15 -11.15
N ARG A 21 -34.57 8.81 -10.37
CA ARG A 21 -34.32 10.24 -10.43
C ARG A 21 -33.20 10.63 -11.36
N MET A 22 -32.02 9.99 -11.23
CA MET A 22 -30.80 10.35 -11.94
C MET A 22 -30.42 9.34 -13.01
N ALA A 23 -29.58 9.73 -13.98
CA ALA A 23 -28.92 8.89 -14.96
C ALA A 23 -29.82 7.91 -15.73
N LYS A 24 -30.99 8.38 -16.20
CA LYS A 24 -32.04 7.53 -16.82
C LYS A 24 -31.66 6.90 -18.15
N GLN A 25 -30.55 7.26 -18.74
CA GLN A 25 -30.03 6.64 -19.98
C GLN A 25 -29.11 5.43 -19.70
N ALA A 26 -28.62 5.30 -18.47
CA ALA A 26 -27.87 4.11 -18.06
C ALA A 26 -28.78 2.88 -18.06
N SER A 27 -28.20 1.68 -18.22
CA SER A 27 -28.92 0.41 -18.11
C SER A 27 -29.46 0.18 -16.70
N GLY A 28 -28.79 0.73 -15.68
CA GLY A 28 -29.20 0.80 -14.28
C GLY A 28 -28.44 1.93 -13.59
N ALA A 29 -29.08 2.61 -12.65
CA ALA A 29 -28.47 3.68 -11.89
C ALA A 29 -29.01 3.68 -10.45
N ILE A 30 -28.09 3.75 -9.49
CA ILE A 30 -28.38 3.84 -8.06
C ILE A 30 -27.65 5.07 -7.49
N PHE A 31 -28.42 5.91 -6.82
CA PHE A 31 -27.89 6.96 -5.94
C PHE A 31 -27.93 6.44 -4.51
N GLY A 32 -26.78 6.17 -3.93
CA GLY A 32 -26.64 5.64 -2.59
C GLY A 32 -26.19 6.69 -1.59
N ALA A 33 -26.60 6.54 -0.33
CA ALA A 33 -26.14 7.35 0.78
C ALA A 33 -25.88 6.46 2.01
N TYR A 34 -24.81 6.77 2.75
CA TYR A 34 -24.46 6.17 4.04
C TYR A 34 -23.88 7.28 4.93
N GLY A 35 -24.64 7.71 5.94
CA GLY A 35 -24.40 9.00 6.56
C GLY A 35 -24.54 10.12 5.50
N ASP A 36 -23.61 11.07 5.51
CA ASP A 36 -23.54 12.14 4.51
C ASP A 36 -22.65 11.78 3.30
N THR A 37 -22.09 10.57 3.26
CA THR A 37 -21.39 10.05 2.08
C THR A 37 -22.39 9.60 1.03
N MET A 38 -22.22 10.08 -0.21
CA MET A 38 -23.14 9.84 -1.32
C MET A 38 -22.38 9.42 -2.59
N VAL A 39 -22.84 8.35 -3.22
CA VAL A 39 -22.28 7.79 -4.44
C VAL A 39 -23.36 7.61 -5.48
N LEU A 40 -23.07 7.95 -6.74
CA LEU A 40 -23.88 7.61 -7.90
C LEU A 40 -23.17 6.48 -8.67
N SER A 41 -23.79 5.29 -8.69
CA SER A 41 -23.31 4.14 -9.48
C SER A 41 -24.17 3.97 -10.72
N CYS A 42 -23.56 4.05 -11.90
CA CYS A 42 -24.21 3.87 -13.19
C CYS A 42 -23.62 2.67 -13.91
N VAL A 43 -24.46 1.80 -14.47
CA VAL A 43 -24.05 0.65 -15.25
C VAL A 43 -24.60 0.73 -16.66
N THR A 44 -23.74 0.40 -17.63
CA THR A 44 -24.09 0.37 -19.07
C THR A 44 -23.52 -0.87 -19.72
N MET A 45 -24.19 -1.33 -20.78
CA MET A 45 -23.75 -2.46 -21.59
C MET A 45 -23.80 -2.09 -23.05
N SER A 46 -22.79 -2.50 -23.83
CA SER A 46 -22.77 -2.32 -25.27
C SER A 46 -23.89 -3.10 -25.95
N ALA A 47 -24.44 -2.55 -27.03
CA ALA A 47 -25.46 -3.22 -27.84
C ALA A 47 -24.88 -4.33 -28.74
N SER A 48 -23.62 -4.20 -29.15
CA SER A 48 -22.91 -5.11 -30.04
C SER A 48 -21.63 -5.64 -29.38
N LEU A 49 -21.18 -6.80 -29.82
CA LEU A 49 -19.89 -7.36 -29.48
C LEU A 49 -18.77 -6.64 -30.23
N ARG A 50 -17.59 -6.52 -29.65
CA ARG A 50 -16.38 -6.15 -30.39
C ARG A 50 -15.82 -7.37 -31.10
N GLU A 51 -15.41 -7.19 -32.34
CA GLU A 51 -14.74 -8.24 -33.12
C GLU A 51 -13.39 -8.63 -32.45
N GLY A 52 -13.10 -9.93 -32.45
CA GLY A 52 -11.83 -10.48 -32.00
C GLY A 52 -11.60 -10.51 -30.48
N ILE A 53 -12.64 -10.27 -29.66
CA ILE A 53 -12.53 -10.37 -28.21
C ILE A 53 -12.78 -11.81 -27.75
N ASP A 54 -11.85 -12.35 -26.98
CA ASP A 54 -11.86 -13.67 -26.36
C ASP A 54 -12.11 -13.65 -24.82
N PHE A 55 -12.15 -12.45 -24.21
CA PHE A 55 -12.37 -12.24 -22.78
C PHE A 55 -13.64 -11.42 -22.49
N PHE A 56 -14.09 -11.39 -21.23
CA PHE A 56 -15.18 -10.52 -20.76
C PHE A 56 -14.69 -9.10 -20.47
N PRO A 57 -15.08 -8.09 -21.24
CA PRO A 57 -14.61 -6.70 -21.09
C PRO A 57 -15.46 -5.96 -20.05
N LEU A 58 -15.27 -6.26 -18.77
CA LEU A 58 -15.80 -5.49 -17.63
C LEU A 58 -14.84 -4.35 -17.28
N SER A 59 -15.33 -3.12 -17.24
CA SER A 59 -14.63 -1.94 -16.72
C SER A 59 -15.37 -1.41 -15.51
N VAL A 60 -14.69 -1.36 -14.38
CA VAL A 60 -15.19 -0.74 -13.15
C VAL A 60 -14.34 0.50 -12.88
N GLU A 61 -14.99 1.65 -12.78
CA GLU A 61 -14.36 2.93 -12.48
C GLU A 61 -14.84 3.44 -11.12
N PHE A 62 -13.93 4.08 -10.39
CA PHE A 62 -14.22 4.80 -9.16
C PHE A 62 -13.70 6.21 -9.32
N GLU A 63 -14.60 7.18 -9.35
CA GLU A 63 -14.27 8.58 -9.62
C GLU A 63 -14.38 9.41 -8.35
N GLU A 64 -13.22 9.83 -7.85
CA GLU A 64 -13.11 10.79 -6.77
C GLU A 64 -13.35 12.19 -7.30
N LYS A 65 -14.30 12.90 -6.73
CA LYS A 65 -14.55 14.31 -7.05
C LYS A 65 -14.13 15.18 -5.87
N MET A 66 -13.17 16.06 -6.07
CA MET A 66 -12.61 16.90 -5.00
C MET A 66 -13.66 17.80 -4.34
N TYR A 67 -14.71 18.19 -5.06
CA TYR A 67 -15.83 18.93 -4.50
C TYR A 67 -16.60 18.12 -3.43
N SER A 68 -16.50 16.79 -3.43
CA SER A 68 -17.17 15.93 -2.44
C SER A 68 -16.71 16.19 -1.00
N VAL A 69 -15.49 16.71 -0.84
CA VAL A 69 -14.88 17.15 0.42
C VAL A 69 -14.59 18.65 0.46
N GLY A 70 -15.23 19.42 -0.43
CA GLY A 70 -15.07 20.88 -0.48
C GLY A 70 -13.69 21.37 -0.93
N LYS A 71 -12.89 20.54 -1.60
CA LYS A 71 -11.55 20.88 -2.09
C LYS A 71 -11.55 21.28 -3.57
N ILE A 72 -10.64 22.17 -3.95
CA ILE A 72 -10.26 22.43 -5.35
C ILE A 72 -9.00 21.60 -5.64
N PRO A 73 -8.94 20.86 -6.76
CA PRO A 73 -7.76 20.06 -7.11
C PRO A 73 -6.46 20.86 -7.05
N GLY A 74 -5.42 20.30 -6.42
CA GLY A 74 -4.14 20.98 -6.17
C GLY A 74 -3.34 21.26 -7.44
N GLY A 75 -3.52 20.45 -8.51
CA GLY A 75 -2.81 20.59 -9.77
C GLY A 75 -3.05 21.93 -10.50
N PHE A 76 -2.15 22.28 -11.43
CA PHE A 76 -2.18 23.56 -12.14
C PHE A 76 -3.50 23.84 -12.88
N ILE A 77 -4.08 22.82 -13.53
CA ILE A 77 -5.33 22.95 -14.29
C ILE A 77 -6.60 22.97 -13.43
N LYS A 78 -6.47 22.80 -12.10
CA LYS A 78 -7.59 22.78 -11.14
C LYS A 78 -8.75 21.84 -11.52
N ARG A 79 -8.39 20.67 -12.06
CA ARG A 79 -9.32 19.63 -12.48
C ARG A 79 -8.74 18.26 -12.12
N GLU A 80 -9.61 17.33 -11.76
CA GLU A 80 -9.25 15.93 -11.57
C GLU A 80 -8.65 15.36 -12.88
N GLY A 81 -7.55 14.62 -12.73
CA GLY A 81 -6.81 14.04 -13.85
C GLY A 81 -6.94 12.52 -13.89
N ARG A 82 -5.79 11.83 -13.78
CA ARG A 82 -5.78 10.37 -13.68
C ARG A 82 -6.34 9.96 -12.32
N PRO A 83 -7.02 8.78 -12.25
CA PRO A 83 -7.44 8.23 -10.97
C PRO A 83 -6.27 8.14 -9.97
N SER A 84 -6.53 8.47 -8.71
CA SER A 84 -5.58 8.27 -7.62
C SER A 84 -5.26 6.77 -7.42
N GLU A 85 -4.20 6.45 -6.72
CA GLU A 85 -3.91 5.07 -6.32
C GLU A 85 -5.10 4.45 -5.57
N LYS A 86 -5.69 5.18 -4.61
CA LYS A 86 -6.88 4.77 -3.85
C LYS A 86 -8.09 4.51 -4.76
N ALA A 87 -8.35 5.38 -5.73
CA ALA A 87 -9.44 5.18 -6.70
C ALA A 87 -9.25 3.91 -7.55
N VAL A 88 -8.01 3.63 -7.96
CA VAL A 88 -7.68 2.39 -8.68
C VAL A 88 -7.90 1.16 -7.79
N LEU A 89 -7.48 1.22 -6.53
CA LEU A 89 -7.68 0.13 -5.56
C LEU A 89 -9.16 -0.10 -5.26
N CYS A 90 -9.95 0.96 -5.06
CA CYS A 90 -11.41 0.85 -4.90
C CYS A 90 -12.08 0.25 -6.15
N SER A 91 -11.67 0.66 -7.36
CA SER A 91 -12.15 0.05 -8.61
C SER A 91 -11.90 -1.45 -8.65
N ARG A 92 -10.71 -1.89 -8.22
CA ARG A 92 -10.34 -3.32 -8.14
C ARG A 92 -11.13 -4.06 -7.06
N LEU A 93 -11.32 -3.43 -5.90
CA LEU A 93 -12.09 -3.98 -4.79
C LEU A 93 -13.53 -4.30 -5.22
N ILE A 94 -14.13 -3.45 -6.07
CA ILE A 94 -15.48 -3.63 -6.61
C ILE A 94 -15.50 -4.63 -7.77
N ASP A 95 -14.53 -4.58 -8.69
CA ASP A 95 -14.46 -5.47 -9.88
C ASP A 95 -14.36 -6.96 -9.49
N ARG A 96 -13.49 -7.27 -8.51
CA ARG A 96 -13.13 -8.64 -8.16
C ARG A 96 -14.34 -9.51 -7.76
N PRO A 97 -15.24 -9.10 -6.83
CA PRO A 97 -16.41 -9.90 -6.47
C PRO A 97 -17.54 -9.84 -7.49
N LEU A 98 -17.61 -8.81 -8.35
CA LEU A 98 -18.64 -8.71 -9.38
C LEU A 98 -18.35 -9.60 -10.59
N ARG A 99 -17.11 -9.65 -11.05
CA ARG A 99 -16.68 -10.32 -12.28
C ARG A 99 -17.07 -11.80 -12.37
N PRO A 100 -16.91 -12.63 -11.33
CA PRO A 100 -17.26 -14.04 -11.37
C PRO A 100 -18.76 -14.31 -11.54
N LEU A 101 -19.61 -13.32 -11.27
CA LEU A 101 -21.08 -13.46 -11.29
C LEU A 101 -21.70 -13.18 -12.68
N PHE A 102 -20.90 -12.86 -13.66
CA PHE A 102 -21.37 -12.79 -15.05
C PHE A 102 -21.33 -14.18 -15.69
N PRO A 103 -22.27 -14.48 -16.60
CA PRO A 103 -22.30 -15.76 -17.29
C PRO A 103 -21.01 -16.04 -18.05
N LYS A 104 -20.50 -17.27 -17.97
CA LYS A 104 -19.30 -17.69 -18.72
C LYS A 104 -19.52 -17.53 -20.22
N GLY A 105 -18.57 -16.90 -20.92
CA GLY A 105 -18.65 -16.63 -22.35
C GLY A 105 -19.42 -15.36 -22.71
N PHE A 106 -19.94 -14.61 -21.74
CA PHE A 106 -20.51 -13.28 -21.99
C PHE A 106 -19.41 -12.29 -22.42
N ARG A 107 -19.57 -11.60 -23.54
CA ARG A 107 -18.50 -10.78 -24.16
C ARG A 107 -18.96 -9.36 -24.55
N ASN A 108 -20.18 -8.92 -24.20
CA ASN A 108 -20.56 -7.51 -24.35
C ASN A 108 -19.72 -6.66 -23.38
N ASP A 109 -19.34 -5.47 -23.82
CA ASP A 109 -18.74 -4.50 -22.89
C ASP A 109 -19.72 -4.14 -21.79
N VAL A 110 -19.26 -4.24 -20.54
CA VAL A 110 -20.00 -3.74 -19.38
C VAL A 110 -19.13 -2.71 -18.68
N GLN A 111 -19.70 -1.55 -18.44
CA GLN A 111 -19.05 -0.47 -17.70
C GLN A 111 -19.84 -0.13 -16.45
N VAL A 112 -19.16 -0.08 -15.33
CA VAL A 112 -19.66 0.35 -14.02
C VAL A 112 -18.90 1.59 -13.62
N ILE A 113 -19.57 2.72 -13.46
CA ILE A 113 -18.96 3.99 -13.03
C ILE A 113 -19.56 4.37 -11.69
N ASN A 114 -18.70 4.46 -10.68
CA ASN A 114 -19.04 4.90 -9.32
C ASN A 114 -18.48 6.30 -9.12
N THR A 115 -19.34 7.30 -9.06
CA THR A 115 -18.94 8.69 -8.86
C THR A 115 -19.23 9.11 -7.41
N VAL A 116 -18.22 9.48 -6.67
CA VAL A 116 -18.31 9.97 -5.30
C VAL A 116 -18.73 11.44 -5.31
N LEU A 117 -19.92 11.73 -4.78
CA LEU A 117 -20.53 13.07 -4.87
C LEU A 117 -20.47 13.87 -3.57
N SER A 118 -20.42 13.18 -2.43
CA SER A 118 -20.27 13.76 -1.09
C SER A 118 -19.53 12.77 -0.21
N VAL A 119 -18.66 13.23 0.67
CA VAL A 119 -17.93 12.40 1.64
C VAL A 119 -18.03 13.00 3.01
N ASP A 120 -18.58 12.20 3.90
CA ASP A 120 -18.44 12.29 5.34
C ASP A 120 -17.24 11.40 5.72
N GLN A 121 -16.22 11.96 6.34
CA GLN A 121 -14.98 11.23 6.60
C GLN A 121 -15.19 9.97 7.47
N ASP A 122 -16.20 9.96 8.32
CA ASP A 122 -16.56 8.78 9.12
C ASP A 122 -17.22 7.66 8.33
N ASN A 123 -17.55 7.89 7.07
CA ASN A 123 -18.23 6.95 6.20
C ASN A 123 -17.50 6.81 4.86
N ALA A 124 -16.50 5.92 4.80
CA ALA A 124 -15.75 5.68 3.57
C ALA A 124 -16.67 5.28 2.40
N PRO A 125 -16.43 5.80 1.18
CA PRO A 125 -17.34 5.60 0.05
C PRO A 125 -17.19 4.25 -0.66
N ASP A 126 -16.16 3.45 -0.40
CA ASP A 126 -15.79 2.24 -1.13
C ASP A 126 -16.83 1.12 -1.00
N MET A 127 -17.24 0.75 0.22
CA MET A 127 -18.26 -0.29 0.44
C MET A 127 -19.65 0.20 0.01
N LEU A 128 -19.97 1.48 0.19
CA LEU A 128 -21.17 2.09 -0.36
C LEU A 128 -21.21 1.98 -1.89
N ALA A 129 -20.11 2.30 -2.56
CA ALA A 129 -19.99 2.19 -4.02
C ALA A 129 -20.14 0.75 -4.50
N MET A 130 -19.58 -0.23 -3.77
CA MET A 130 -19.77 -1.65 -4.07
C MET A 130 -21.24 -2.08 -3.99
N CYS A 131 -21.93 -1.73 -2.92
CA CYS A 131 -23.36 -2.03 -2.75
C CYS A 131 -24.21 -1.34 -3.83
N CYS A 132 -23.91 -0.08 -4.16
CA CYS A 132 -24.59 0.66 -5.22
C CYS A 132 -24.33 0.06 -6.61
N ALA A 133 -23.10 -0.32 -6.93
CA ALA A 133 -22.74 -0.97 -8.19
C ALA A 133 -23.48 -2.32 -8.35
N SER A 134 -23.51 -3.12 -7.28
CA SER A 134 -24.25 -4.38 -7.23
C SER A 134 -25.75 -4.16 -7.46
N ALA A 135 -26.36 -3.22 -6.74
CA ALA A 135 -27.78 -2.90 -6.89
C ALA A 135 -28.09 -2.35 -8.29
N ALA A 136 -27.22 -1.51 -8.88
CA ALA A 136 -27.39 -0.97 -10.22
C ALA A 136 -27.33 -2.07 -11.30
N LEU A 137 -26.38 -3.00 -11.18
CA LEU A 137 -26.33 -4.21 -12.00
C LEU A 137 -27.60 -5.04 -11.81
N HIS A 138 -28.04 -5.21 -10.55
CA HIS A 138 -29.16 -6.09 -10.21
C HIS A 138 -30.51 -5.60 -10.77
N ILE A 139 -30.78 -4.28 -10.76
CA ILE A 139 -31.99 -3.69 -11.37
C ILE A 139 -31.90 -3.54 -12.90
N SER A 140 -30.72 -3.68 -13.51
CA SER A 140 -30.52 -3.56 -14.95
C SER A 140 -30.92 -4.83 -15.70
N LYS A 141 -31.02 -4.75 -17.04
CA LYS A 141 -31.19 -5.90 -17.92
C LYS A 141 -29.91 -6.74 -18.14
N ILE A 142 -28.77 -6.30 -17.64
CA ILE A 142 -27.48 -6.97 -17.83
C ILE A 142 -27.51 -8.33 -17.13
N PRO A 143 -27.04 -9.42 -17.79
CA PRO A 143 -27.01 -10.76 -17.19
C PRO A 143 -25.98 -10.79 -16.07
N PHE A 144 -26.43 -10.71 -14.84
CA PHE A 144 -25.63 -10.67 -13.61
C PHE A 144 -26.29 -11.53 -12.56
N ASN A 145 -25.56 -12.54 -12.04
CA ASN A 145 -26.02 -13.55 -11.10
C ASN A 145 -25.77 -13.14 -9.63
N GLY A 146 -25.73 -11.85 -9.35
CA GLY A 146 -25.74 -11.31 -8.00
C GLY A 146 -27.14 -11.22 -7.41
N PRO A 147 -27.33 -10.43 -6.31
CA PRO A 147 -26.43 -9.34 -5.91
C PRO A 147 -25.30 -9.76 -4.98
N ILE A 148 -24.36 -8.84 -4.79
CA ILE A 148 -23.38 -8.89 -3.71
C ILE A 148 -23.54 -7.68 -2.79
N ALA A 149 -22.95 -7.79 -1.61
CA ALA A 149 -22.67 -6.63 -0.75
C ALA A 149 -21.24 -6.70 -0.21
N GLY A 150 -20.74 -5.60 0.31
CA GLY A 150 -19.47 -5.52 0.98
C GLY A 150 -19.57 -4.70 2.26
N VAL A 151 -18.73 -5.05 3.23
CA VAL A 151 -18.56 -4.34 4.50
C VAL A 151 -17.09 -4.34 4.90
N THR A 152 -16.72 -3.37 5.73
CA THR A 152 -15.41 -3.33 6.39
C THR A 152 -15.56 -3.68 7.87
N ILE A 153 -14.64 -4.48 8.40
CA ILE A 153 -14.57 -4.85 9.81
C ILE A 153 -13.27 -4.31 10.39
N GLY A 154 -13.39 -3.53 11.44
CA GLY A 154 -12.30 -3.18 12.35
C GLY A 154 -12.29 -4.10 13.57
N MET A 155 -11.22 -4.03 14.37
CA MET A 155 -11.12 -4.72 15.66
C MET A 155 -10.45 -3.82 16.69
N ILE A 156 -11.14 -3.56 17.81
CA ILE A 156 -10.63 -2.81 18.96
C ILE A 156 -10.91 -3.62 20.20
N ASP A 157 -9.90 -3.82 21.06
CA ASP A 157 -10.02 -4.59 22.31
C ASP A 157 -10.62 -6.00 22.10
N ASN A 158 -10.26 -6.67 20.99
CA ASN A 158 -10.79 -7.97 20.55
C ASN A 158 -12.30 -7.98 20.21
N GLU A 159 -12.93 -6.83 20.02
CA GLU A 159 -14.32 -6.72 19.55
C GLU A 159 -14.36 -6.27 18.08
N PHE A 160 -15.19 -6.94 17.27
CA PHE A 160 -15.38 -6.57 15.87
C PHE A 160 -16.30 -5.36 15.74
N ILE A 161 -15.89 -4.40 14.92
CA ILE A 161 -16.62 -3.17 14.61
C ILE A 161 -16.97 -3.15 13.14
N LEU A 162 -18.26 -3.00 12.83
CA LEU A 162 -18.76 -2.94 11.47
C LEU A 162 -18.65 -1.51 10.91
N ASN A 163 -17.96 -1.38 9.76
CA ASN A 163 -17.69 -0.11 9.08
C ASN A 163 -17.15 0.96 10.05
N PRO A 164 -15.95 0.80 10.61
CA PRO A 164 -15.39 1.69 11.61
C PRO A 164 -15.33 3.15 11.12
N THR A 165 -15.48 4.11 12.04
CA THR A 165 -15.21 5.55 11.78
C THR A 165 -13.71 5.81 11.69
N VAL A 166 -13.30 7.02 11.28
CA VAL A 166 -11.87 7.39 11.20
C VAL A 166 -11.18 7.22 12.55
N GLU A 167 -11.78 7.68 13.65
CA GLU A 167 -11.22 7.50 15.00
C GLU A 167 -11.10 6.02 15.40
N GLN A 168 -12.06 5.19 14.99
CA GLN A 168 -12.02 3.75 15.23
C GLN A 168 -11.00 3.03 14.35
N GLU A 169 -10.80 3.49 13.11
CA GLU A 169 -9.75 2.96 12.21
C GLU A 169 -8.35 3.20 12.78
N GLU A 170 -8.07 4.37 13.36
CA GLU A 170 -6.79 4.69 14.00
C GLU A 170 -6.48 3.79 15.20
N LEU A 171 -7.51 3.32 15.92
CA LEU A 171 -7.37 2.42 17.07
C LEU A 171 -7.45 0.93 16.67
N SER A 172 -7.85 0.65 15.45
CA SER A 172 -8.14 -0.72 15.01
C SER A 172 -6.86 -1.51 14.73
N GLU A 173 -6.80 -2.72 15.24
CA GLU A 173 -5.73 -3.67 14.96
C GLU A 173 -5.90 -4.39 13.61
N MET A 174 -7.05 -4.20 12.94
CA MET A 174 -7.38 -4.85 11.69
C MET A 174 -8.28 -3.96 10.82
N HIS A 175 -7.98 -3.91 9.53
CA HIS A 175 -8.87 -3.40 8.49
C HIS A 175 -9.20 -4.56 7.54
N LEU A 176 -10.40 -5.10 7.62
CA LEU A 176 -10.83 -6.28 6.89
C LEU A 176 -12.03 -5.94 6.00
N SER A 177 -11.83 -5.86 4.69
CA SER A 177 -12.88 -5.70 3.69
C SER A 177 -13.34 -7.05 3.17
N VAL A 178 -14.63 -7.33 3.28
CA VAL A 178 -15.25 -8.58 2.82
C VAL A 178 -16.39 -8.27 1.87
N ALA A 179 -16.48 -9.01 0.78
CA ALA A 179 -17.61 -8.97 -0.14
C ALA A 179 -18.10 -10.38 -0.49
N GLY A 180 -19.41 -10.52 -0.70
CA GLY A 180 -19.99 -11.80 -1.02
C GLY A 180 -21.46 -11.73 -1.46
N THR A 181 -21.98 -12.88 -1.81
CA THR A 181 -23.40 -13.15 -2.02
C THR A 181 -24.05 -13.62 -0.71
N ALA A 182 -25.33 -13.94 -0.74
CA ALA A 182 -26.00 -14.57 0.40
C ALA A 182 -25.37 -15.92 0.78
N ASP A 183 -24.84 -16.66 -0.20
CA ASP A 183 -24.39 -18.05 -0.02
C ASP A 183 -22.89 -18.18 0.16
N ALA A 184 -22.09 -17.19 -0.27
CA ALA A 184 -20.65 -17.31 -0.32
C ALA A 184 -19.92 -15.99 -0.15
N VAL A 185 -18.78 -16.03 0.58
CA VAL A 185 -17.74 -14.99 0.52
C VAL A 185 -17.04 -15.08 -0.84
N MET A 186 -16.92 -13.95 -1.53
CA MET A 186 -16.33 -13.88 -2.87
C MET A 186 -14.97 -13.18 -2.89
N MET A 187 -14.76 -12.24 -1.99
CA MET A 187 -13.54 -11.45 -1.91
C MET A 187 -13.24 -11.09 -0.45
N VAL A 188 -11.96 -11.19 -0.09
CA VAL A 188 -11.43 -10.70 1.18
C VAL A 188 -10.17 -9.89 0.91
N GLU A 189 -10.04 -8.76 1.58
CA GLU A 189 -8.82 -7.96 1.60
C GLU A 189 -8.59 -7.42 3.00
N ALA A 190 -7.43 -7.71 3.58
CA ALA A 190 -7.12 -7.29 4.95
C ALA A 190 -5.72 -6.71 5.08
N GLY A 191 -5.60 -5.70 5.95
CA GLY A 191 -4.39 -5.33 6.65
C GLY A 191 -4.59 -5.58 8.14
N ALA A 192 -3.59 -6.09 8.83
CA ALA A 192 -3.72 -6.46 10.23
C ALA A 192 -2.39 -6.31 10.99
N ASN A 193 -2.46 -6.03 12.27
CA ASN A 193 -1.31 -5.88 13.16
C ASN A 193 -0.98 -7.24 13.82
N GLU A 194 -0.44 -8.18 13.02
CA GLU A 194 -0.02 -9.52 13.48
C GLU A 194 -1.17 -10.33 14.12
N ILE A 195 -2.38 -10.24 13.55
CA ILE A 195 -3.58 -10.93 14.03
C ILE A 195 -3.55 -12.42 13.68
N SER A 196 -4.11 -13.27 14.57
CA SER A 196 -4.18 -14.71 14.33
C SER A 196 -5.07 -15.07 13.15
N GLU A 197 -4.74 -16.16 12.45
CA GLU A 197 -5.54 -16.69 11.35
C GLU A 197 -6.97 -17.02 11.77
N GLU A 198 -7.16 -17.45 13.01
CA GLU A 198 -8.49 -17.75 13.58
C GLU A 198 -9.33 -16.48 13.75
N THR A 199 -8.76 -15.43 14.32
CA THR A 199 -9.45 -14.13 14.50
C THR A 199 -9.83 -13.52 13.14
N ILE A 200 -8.96 -13.59 12.13
CA ILE A 200 -9.28 -13.15 10.76
C ILE A 200 -10.48 -13.94 10.22
N LEU A 201 -10.49 -15.26 10.40
CA LEU A 201 -11.60 -16.10 9.95
C LEU A 201 -12.90 -15.73 10.64
N GLU A 202 -12.89 -15.48 11.94
CA GLU A 202 -14.07 -15.03 12.69
C GLU A 202 -14.57 -13.67 12.18
N GLY A 203 -13.65 -12.73 11.88
CA GLY A 203 -13.99 -11.46 11.24
C GLY A 203 -14.66 -11.63 9.87
N ILE A 204 -14.15 -12.55 9.04
CA ILE A 204 -14.77 -12.88 7.74
C ILE A 204 -16.19 -13.42 7.93
N MET A 205 -16.40 -14.31 8.88
CA MET A 205 -17.72 -14.89 9.14
C MET A 205 -18.69 -13.84 9.72
N PHE A 206 -18.22 -12.98 10.62
CA PHE A 206 -18.98 -11.85 11.14
C PHE A 206 -19.44 -10.90 10.01
N ALA A 207 -18.54 -10.54 9.10
CA ALA A 207 -18.84 -9.74 7.93
C ALA A 207 -19.90 -10.40 7.03
N HIS A 208 -19.80 -11.72 6.81
CA HIS A 208 -20.71 -12.43 5.92
C HIS A 208 -22.16 -12.45 6.44
N GLU A 209 -22.37 -12.48 7.75
CA GLU A 209 -23.73 -12.38 8.31
C GLU A 209 -24.38 -11.02 7.99
N GLU A 210 -23.61 -9.93 8.02
CA GLU A 210 -24.11 -8.62 7.64
C GLU A 210 -24.31 -8.49 6.12
N ILE A 211 -23.41 -9.07 5.34
CA ILE A 211 -23.52 -9.14 3.87
C ILE A 211 -24.84 -9.80 3.46
N LYS A 212 -25.22 -10.91 4.10
CA LYS A 212 -26.51 -11.59 3.83
C LYS A 212 -27.71 -10.66 4.02
N ARG A 213 -27.70 -9.82 5.07
CA ARG A 213 -28.77 -8.84 5.33
C ARG A 213 -28.86 -7.79 4.24
N ILE A 214 -27.72 -7.25 3.81
CA ILE A 214 -27.66 -6.23 2.76
C ILE A 214 -28.04 -6.83 1.40
N VAL A 215 -27.61 -8.05 1.10
CA VAL A 215 -28.01 -8.78 -0.11
C VAL A 215 -29.53 -9.00 -0.15
N ALA A 216 -30.14 -9.46 0.94
CA ALA A 216 -31.59 -9.60 1.03
C ALA A 216 -32.34 -8.28 0.80
N PHE A 217 -31.81 -7.18 1.36
CA PHE A 217 -32.32 -5.83 1.13
C PHE A 217 -32.25 -5.42 -0.35
N ILE A 218 -31.15 -5.73 -1.06
CA ILE A 218 -31.01 -5.43 -2.49
C ILE A 218 -31.98 -6.29 -3.34
N GLU A 219 -32.23 -7.53 -2.95
CA GLU A 219 -33.26 -8.41 -3.60
C GLU A 219 -34.68 -7.83 -3.46
N GLU A 220 -35.06 -7.43 -2.25
CA GLU A 220 -36.33 -6.75 -2.01
C GLU A 220 -36.45 -5.44 -2.81
N TYR A 221 -35.35 -4.67 -2.83
CA TYR A 221 -35.29 -3.42 -3.60
C TYR A 221 -35.53 -3.65 -5.09
N ARG A 222 -34.93 -4.70 -5.67
CA ARG A 222 -35.16 -5.07 -7.08
C ARG A 222 -36.60 -5.45 -7.33
N ALA A 223 -37.21 -6.26 -6.45
CA ALA A 223 -38.59 -6.68 -6.59
C ALA A 223 -39.57 -5.49 -6.63
N GLU A 224 -39.38 -4.52 -5.75
CA GLU A 224 -40.18 -3.29 -5.74
C GLU A 224 -39.91 -2.40 -6.97
N ALA A 225 -38.63 -2.29 -7.37
CA ALA A 225 -38.25 -1.54 -8.58
C ALA A 225 -38.86 -2.11 -9.85
N LEU A 226 -38.98 -3.46 -9.96
CA LEU A 226 -39.69 -4.13 -11.05
C LEU A 226 -41.19 -3.81 -11.03
N ALA A 227 -41.83 -3.87 -9.88
CA ALA A 227 -43.23 -3.54 -9.71
C ALA A 227 -43.57 -2.10 -10.10
N LEU A 228 -42.61 -1.17 -9.94
CA LEU A 228 -42.74 0.25 -10.32
C LEU A 228 -42.29 0.55 -11.76
N GLY A 229 -41.78 -0.43 -12.51
CA GLY A 229 -41.21 -0.25 -13.85
C GLY A 229 -39.89 0.53 -13.86
N LEU A 230 -39.15 0.50 -12.75
CA LEU A 230 -37.83 1.14 -12.57
C LEU A 230 -36.67 0.15 -12.73
N ALA A 231 -36.95 -1.15 -12.80
CA ALA A 231 -35.99 -2.20 -13.10
C ALA A 231 -36.40 -2.95 -14.37
N ALA A 232 -35.47 -3.68 -14.96
CA ALA A 232 -35.67 -4.48 -16.15
C ALA A 232 -35.48 -5.97 -15.86
N GLU A 233 -36.20 -6.82 -16.64
CA GLU A 233 -35.90 -8.25 -16.66
C GLU A 233 -34.51 -8.50 -17.24
N LYS A 234 -33.85 -9.53 -16.72
CA LYS A 234 -32.50 -9.93 -17.16
C LYS A 234 -32.55 -10.48 -18.59
N ILE A 235 -31.57 -10.08 -19.40
CA ILE A 235 -31.28 -10.76 -20.66
C ILE A 235 -30.84 -12.18 -20.32
N VAL A 236 -31.53 -13.16 -20.90
CA VAL A 236 -31.08 -14.55 -20.82
C VAL A 236 -29.91 -14.73 -21.78
N PHE A 237 -28.76 -15.08 -21.22
CA PHE A 237 -27.55 -15.42 -21.96
C PHE A 237 -27.15 -16.85 -21.64
N GLU A 238 -27.15 -17.67 -22.68
CA GLU A 238 -26.63 -19.01 -22.63
C GLU A 238 -25.46 -19.11 -23.59
N LYS A 239 -24.29 -19.55 -23.07
CA LYS A 239 -23.15 -19.83 -23.95
C LYS A 239 -23.57 -20.95 -24.90
N PRO A 240 -23.46 -20.76 -26.24
CA PRO A 240 -23.70 -21.85 -27.17
C PRO A 240 -22.80 -23.05 -26.78
N ALA A 241 -23.44 -24.20 -26.60
CA ALA A 241 -22.71 -25.46 -26.43
C ALA A 241 -21.89 -25.73 -27.69
N PRO A 242 -20.66 -26.23 -27.56
CA PRO A 242 -19.93 -26.70 -28.73
C PRO A 242 -20.74 -27.78 -29.46
N ASP A 243 -20.52 -27.89 -30.76
CA ASP A 243 -21.10 -29.01 -31.55
C ASP A 243 -20.73 -30.33 -30.85
N PRO A 244 -21.70 -31.18 -30.45
CA PRO A 244 -21.43 -32.45 -29.78
C PRO A 244 -20.50 -33.38 -30.55
N GLU A 245 -20.52 -33.35 -31.88
CA GLU A 245 -19.64 -34.14 -32.72
C GLU A 245 -18.19 -33.61 -32.70
N LEU A 246 -18.05 -32.28 -32.71
CA LEU A 246 -16.75 -31.62 -32.56
C LEU A 246 -16.18 -31.85 -31.16
N ASP A 247 -16.97 -31.64 -30.09
CA ASP A 247 -16.52 -31.84 -28.69
C ASP A 247 -16.04 -33.29 -28.49
N ALA A 248 -16.80 -34.30 -28.98
CA ALA A 248 -16.42 -35.69 -28.88
C ALA A 248 -15.12 -36.01 -29.64
N ALA A 249 -14.94 -35.49 -30.88
CA ALA A 249 -13.76 -35.69 -31.69
C ALA A 249 -12.51 -35.06 -31.07
N VAL A 250 -12.59 -33.86 -30.52
CA VAL A 250 -11.48 -33.20 -29.82
C VAL A 250 -11.11 -33.99 -28.56
N ARG A 251 -12.09 -34.37 -27.75
CA ARG A 251 -11.86 -35.13 -26.51
C ARG A 251 -11.21 -36.48 -26.77
N GLU A 252 -11.60 -37.16 -27.82
CA GLU A 252 -11.02 -38.45 -28.21
C GLU A 252 -9.50 -38.33 -28.50
N LEU A 253 -9.08 -37.26 -29.14
CA LEU A 253 -7.67 -37.06 -29.49
C LEU A 253 -6.86 -36.40 -28.35
N ALA A 254 -7.46 -35.47 -27.59
CA ALA A 254 -6.75 -34.61 -26.66
C ALA A 254 -6.66 -35.14 -25.24
N SER A 255 -7.69 -35.89 -24.73
CA SER A 255 -7.78 -36.18 -23.30
C SER A 255 -6.63 -37.01 -22.78
N ASP A 256 -6.30 -38.11 -23.47
CA ASP A 256 -5.20 -38.95 -23.08
C ASP A 256 -3.81 -38.32 -23.36
N ALA A 257 -3.71 -37.56 -24.44
CA ALA A 257 -2.48 -36.80 -24.76
C ALA A 257 -2.13 -35.78 -23.66
N PHE A 258 -3.08 -34.95 -23.24
CA PHE A 258 -2.85 -34.04 -22.13
C PHE A 258 -2.55 -34.74 -20.82
N ARG A 259 -3.31 -35.81 -20.48
CA ARG A 259 -3.08 -36.57 -19.25
C ARG A 259 -1.68 -37.18 -19.18
N GLN A 260 -1.17 -37.75 -20.29
CA GLN A 260 0.17 -38.31 -20.38
C GLN A 260 1.24 -37.21 -20.32
N ALA A 261 1.04 -36.14 -21.06
CA ALA A 261 1.95 -34.97 -21.02
C ALA A 261 2.08 -34.39 -19.63
N MET A 262 0.95 -34.15 -18.94
CA MET A 262 0.91 -33.57 -17.59
C MET A 262 1.56 -34.51 -16.56
N LYS A 263 1.34 -35.85 -16.66
CA LYS A 263 2.01 -36.83 -15.80
C LYS A 263 3.52 -36.90 -16.07
N LYS A 264 3.93 -36.76 -17.33
CA LYS A 264 5.35 -36.67 -17.68
C LYS A 264 5.97 -35.40 -17.11
N CYS A 265 5.32 -34.24 -17.29
CA CYS A 265 5.79 -32.97 -16.72
C CYS A 265 5.98 -33.07 -15.20
N SER A 266 5.05 -33.73 -14.51
CA SER A 266 5.13 -33.96 -13.08
C SER A 266 6.29 -34.86 -12.68
N ALA A 267 6.44 -36.02 -13.35
CA ALA A 267 7.45 -37.00 -13.02
C ALA A 267 8.89 -36.53 -13.30
N GLU A 268 9.08 -35.77 -14.36
CA GLU A 268 10.39 -35.25 -14.80
C GLU A 268 10.64 -33.79 -14.29
N ARG A 269 9.70 -33.19 -13.59
CA ARG A 269 9.74 -31.76 -13.09
C ARG A 269 10.08 -30.79 -14.22
N ILE A 270 9.40 -30.92 -15.36
CA ILE A 270 9.63 -30.13 -16.57
C ILE A 270 9.31 -28.65 -16.30
N GLY A 271 10.16 -27.74 -16.76
CA GLY A 271 10.02 -26.31 -16.64
C GLY A 271 8.87 -25.73 -17.47
N LYS A 272 8.52 -24.46 -17.23
CA LYS A 272 7.38 -23.76 -17.86
C LYS A 272 7.46 -23.80 -19.39
N GLU A 273 8.59 -23.38 -19.95
CA GLU A 273 8.78 -23.20 -21.40
C GLU A 273 8.64 -24.52 -22.17
N GLU A 274 9.30 -25.59 -21.71
CA GLU A 274 9.21 -26.90 -22.32
C GLU A 274 7.81 -27.50 -22.19
N ARG A 275 7.16 -27.32 -21.05
CA ARG A 275 5.77 -27.74 -20.83
C ARG A 275 4.80 -27.03 -21.77
N GLU A 276 4.91 -25.71 -21.93
CA GLU A 276 4.08 -24.92 -22.86
C GLU A 276 4.28 -25.40 -24.30
N ALA A 277 5.52 -25.66 -24.72
CA ALA A 277 5.79 -26.22 -26.03
C ALA A 277 5.17 -27.62 -26.23
N MET A 278 5.15 -28.47 -25.19
CA MET A 278 4.48 -29.77 -25.25
C MET A 278 2.97 -29.64 -25.44
N PHE A 279 2.34 -28.71 -24.72
CA PHE A 279 0.89 -28.48 -24.81
C PHE A 279 0.51 -27.85 -26.16
N GLU A 280 1.32 -26.92 -26.65
CA GLU A 280 1.16 -26.33 -27.97
C GLU A 280 1.26 -27.39 -29.09
N ALA A 281 2.18 -28.31 -28.95
CA ALA A 281 2.33 -29.46 -29.92
C ALA A 281 1.07 -30.33 -29.93
N ILE A 282 0.44 -30.59 -28.77
CA ILE A 282 -0.85 -31.32 -28.69
C ILE A 282 -1.93 -30.51 -29.37
N ASN A 283 -2.06 -29.21 -29.06
CA ASN A 283 -3.05 -28.34 -29.67
C ASN A 283 -2.96 -28.31 -31.19
N ASN A 284 -1.75 -28.11 -31.74
CA ASN A 284 -1.50 -28.08 -33.16
C ASN A 284 -1.83 -29.42 -33.83
N SER A 285 -1.42 -30.53 -33.23
CA SER A 285 -1.70 -31.89 -33.77
C SER A 285 -3.21 -32.17 -33.85
N VAL A 286 -3.99 -31.79 -32.84
CA VAL A 286 -5.46 -31.97 -32.83
C VAL A 286 -6.12 -31.05 -33.84
N GLN A 287 -5.71 -29.79 -33.95
CA GLN A 287 -6.21 -28.85 -34.95
C GLN A 287 -5.97 -29.34 -36.36
N GLU A 288 -4.75 -29.81 -36.68
CA GLU A 288 -4.41 -30.39 -37.99
C GLU A 288 -5.23 -31.64 -38.31
N ALA A 289 -5.40 -32.55 -37.34
CA ALA A 289 -6.18 -33.78 -37.52
C ALA A 289 -7.67 -33.52 -37.76
N LEU A 290 -8.21 -32.42 -37.27
CA LEU A 290 -9.62 -32.09 -37.38
C LEU A 290 -9.94 -31.03 -38.44
N ALA A 291 -8.94 -30.41 -39.06
CA ALA A 291 -9.10 -29.31 -40.03
C ALA A 291 -9.98 -29.68 -41.23
N GLU A 292 -9.80 -30.91 -41.79
CA GLU A 292 -10.61 -31.38 -42.94
C GLU A 292 -12.07 -31.73 -42.53
N ARG A 293 -12.25 -32.22 -41.29
CA ARG A 293 -13.57 -32.65 -40.77
C ARG A 293 -14.42 -31.48 -40.29
N PHE A 294 -13.79 -30.44 -39.75
CA PHE A 294 -14.45 -29.25 -39.20
C PHE A 294 -13.82 -27.96 -39.78
N PRO A 295 -14.01 -27.68 -41.07
CA PRO A 295 -13.43 -26.51 -41.70
C PRO A 295 -13.97 -25.21 -41.11
N GLU A 296 -13.14 -24.18 -40.95
CA GLU A 296 -13.47 -22.88 -40.36
C GLU A 296 -13.89 -22.90 -38.87
N GLN A 297 -13.60 -23.98 -38.14
CA GLN A 297 -13.95 -24.14 -36.73
C GLN A 297 -12.74 -24.18 -35.79
N GLU A 298 -11.59 -23.63 -36.21
CA GLU A 298 -10.34 -23.62 -35.41
C GLU A 298 -10.55 -23.00 -34.03
N THR A 299 -11.34 -21.91 -33.93
CA THR A 299 -11.67 -21.25 -32.66
C THR A 299 -12.45 -22.17 -31.73
N GLN A 300 -13.46 -22.90 -32.23
CA GLN A 300 -14.27 -23.84 -31.43
C GLN A 300 -13.43 -25.04 -30.99
N ILE A 301 -12.56 -25.57 -31.86
CA ILE A 301 -11.58 -26.63 -31.48
C ILE A 301 -10.70 -26.11 -30.35
N GLY A 302 -10.16 -24.89 -30.45
CA GLY A 302 -9.35 -24.28 -29.41
C GLY A 302 -10.09 -24.11 -28.07
N GLU A 303 -11.37 -23.72 -28.10
CA GLU A 303 -12.19 -23.63 -26.87
C GLU A 303 -12.39 -24.98 -26.19
N VAL A 304 -12.60 -26.04 -26.96
CA VAL A 304 -12.74 -27.40 -26.42
C VAL A 304 -11.39 -27.92 -25.90
N LEU A 305 -10.28 -27.70 -26.63
CA LEU A 305 -8.93 -28.04 -26.16
C LEU A 305 -8.61 -27.39 -24.83
N TYR A 306 -8.86 -26.12 -24.69
CA TYR A 306 -8.70 -25.41 -23.41
C TYR A 306 -9.56 -26.04 -22.28
N THR A 307 -10.79 -26.44 -22.61
CA THR A 307 -11.67 -27.08 -21.64
C THR A 307 -11.11 -28.44 -21.21
N VAL A 308 -10.63 -29.26 -22.15
CA VAL A 308 -10.00 -30.58 -21.89
C VAL A 308 -8.72 -30.43 -21.06
N GLU A 309 -7.86 -29.47 -21.40
CA GLU A 309 -6.65 -29.16 -20.64
C GLU A 309 -6.99 -28.81 -19.18
N LYS A 310 -7.96 -27.89 -18.99
CA LYS A 310 -8.44 -27.48 -17.68
C LYS A 310 -9.00 -28.63 -16.87
N GLU A 311 -9.91 -29.40 -17.43
CA GLU A 311 -10.53 -30.55 -16.76
C GLU A 311 -9.51 -31.62 -16.39
N THR A 312 -8.52 -31.88 -17.27
CA THR A 312 -7.46 -32.85 -17.04
C THR A 312 -6.57 -32.42 -15.88
N MET A 313 -6.08 -31.17 -15.88
CA MET A 313 -5.28 -30.63 -14.78
C MET A 313 -6.03 -30.69 -13.45
N ARG A 314 -7.28 -30.24 -13.42
CA ARG A 314 -8.10 -30.21 -12.21
C ARG A 314 -8.33 -31.63 -11.67
N SER A 315 -8.62 -32.59 -12.54
CA SER A 315 -8.80 -33.99 -12.17
C SER A 315 -7.50 -34.60 -11.59
N LEU A 316 -6.33 -34.34 -12.19
CA LEU A 316 -5.05 -34.81 -11.67
C LEU A 316 -4.76 -34.25 -10.28
N ILE A 317 -5.03 -32.98 -10.05
CA ILE A 317 -4.79 -32.34 -8.74
C ILE A 317 -5.83 -32.79 -7.71
N ALA A 318 -7.12 -32.78 -8.07
CA ALA A 318 -8.21 -33.09 -7.13
C ALA A 318 -8.21 -34.59 -6.73
N LYS A 319 -8.08 -35.50 -7.69
CA LYS A 319 -8.22 -36.95 -7.47
C LYS A 319 -6.87 -37.63 -7.24
N ASP A 320 -5.91 -37.40 -8.15
CA ASP A 320 -4.63 -38.12 -8.11
C ASP A 320 -3.61 -37.42 -7.19
N LYS A 321 -3.90 -36.18 -6.71
CA LYS A 321 -2.99 -35.30 -5.93
C LYS A 321 -1.67 -35.01 -6.63
N ILE A 322 -1.69 -34.98 -7.96
CA ILE A 322 -0.54 -34.74 -8.82
C ILE A 322 -0.56 -33.28 -9.28
N ARG A 323 0.47 -32.51 -8.91
CA ARG A 323 0.74 -31.18 -9.48
C ARG A 323 1.61 -31.33 -10.73
N ILE A 324 1.41 -30.47 -11.73
CA ILE A 324 2.06 -30.58 -13.03
C ILE A 324 3.60 -30.42 -12.94
N ASP A 325 4.08 -29.66 -11.95
CA ASP A 325 5.51 -29.44 -11.70
C ASP A 325 6.16 -30.48 -10.76
N GLY A 326 5.43 -31.53 -10.39
CA GLY A 326 5.92 -32.65 -9.60
C GLY A 326 6.06 -32.40 -8.10
N ARG A 327 5.56 -31.25 -7.60
CA ARG A 327 5.49 -30.95 -6.18
C ARG A 327 4.29 -31.66 -5.51
N THR A 328 4.40 -31.88 -4.21
CA THR A 328 3.24 -32.24 -3.38
C THR A 328 2.32 -31.03 -3.20
N THR A 329 1.13 -31.24 -2.66
CA THR A 329 0.15 -30.14 -2.44
C THR A 329 0.63 -29.08 -1.44
N THR A 330 1.58 -29.41 -0.57
CA THR A 330 2.13 -28.53 0.47
C THR A 330 3.55 -28.03 0.17
N GLU A 331 4.19 -28.56 -0.87
CA GLU A 331 5.59 -28.24 -1.20
C GLU A 331 5.71 -26.85 -1.82
N VAL A 332 6.65 -26.06 -1.30
CA VAL A 332 7.04 -24.75 -1.84
C VAL A 332 8.14 -24.93 -2.87
N ARG A 333 8.15 -24.13 -3.94
CA ARG A 333 9.23 -24.11 -4.95
C ARG A 333 10.59 -23.84 -4.31
N PRO A 334 11.70 -24.28 -4.89
CA PRO A 334 13.05 -23.95 -4.41
C PRO A 334 13.24 -22.44 -4.26
N ILE A 335 13.83 -21.99 -3.15
CA ILE A 335 14.04 -20.58 -2.83
C ILE A 335 15.53 -20.29 -2.74
N THR A 336 15.94 -19.17 -3.35
CA THR A 336 17.24 -18.54 -3.11
C THR A 336 17.03 -17.06 -2.79
N CYS A 337 17.80 -16.55 -1.85
CA CYS A 337 17.74 -15.16 -1.40
C CYS A 337 19.14 -14.55 -1.42
N GLU A 338 19.26 -13.38 -2.01
CA GLU A 338 20.51 -12.60 -2.04
C GLU A 338 20.21 -11.19 -1.52
N VAL A 339 21.14 -10.61 -0.77
CA VAL A 339 21.04 -9.24 -0.25
C VAL A 339 22.25 -8.42 -0.67
N GLY A 340 22.09 -7.09 -0.78
CA GLY A 340 23.18 -6.21 -1.20
C GLY A 340 23.58 -6.37 -2.66
N VAL A 341 22.65 -6.81 -3.53
CA VAL A 341 22.93 -7.10 -4.96
C VAL A 341 23.19 -5.86 -5.80
N LEU A 342 22.72 -4.69 -5.37
CA LEU A 342 22.91 -3.42 -6.07
C LEU A 342 23.87 -2.51 -5.31
N ALA A 343 24.98 -2.14 -5.94
CA ALA A 343 26.13 -1.51 -5.27
C ALA A 343 25.86 -0.11 -4.69
N ARG A 344 24.87 0.64 -5.19
CA ARG A 344 24.61 2.05 -4.83
C ARG A 344 23.30 2.30 -4.11
N THR A 345 22.40 1.31 -4.06
CA THR A 345 21.13 1.44 -3.35
C THR A 345 21.33 1.44 -1.83
N HIS A 346 20.32 1.88 -1.09
CA HIS A 346 20.40 1.92 0.37
C HIS A 346 20.15 0.55 0.99
N GLY A 347 19.38 -0.31 0.32
CA GLY A 347 19.22 -1.72 0.55
C GLY A 347 18.74 -2.37 -0.73
N SER A 348 19.06 -3.64 -0.94
CA SER A 348 18.59 -4.38 -2.11
C SER A 348 18.61 -5.88 -1.89
N SER A 349 17.72 -6.57 -2.59
CA SER A 349 17.63 -8.02 -2.54
C SER A 349 17.19 -8.61 -3.87
N LEU A 350 17.54 -9.87 -4.08
CA LEU A 350 17.01 -10.70 -5.13
C LEU A 350 16.39 -11.94 -4.49
N PHE A 351 15.08 -12.05 -4.60
CA PHE A 351 14.31 -13.19 -4.12
C PHE A 351 13.88 -14.05 -5.32
N THR A 352 14.30 -15.29 -5.33
CA THR A 352 13.97 -16.26 -6.39
C THR A 352 13.21 -17.43 -5.78
N ARG A 353 12.05 -17.77 -6.35
CA ARG A 353 11.24 -18.94 -5.98
C ARG A 353 10.84 -19.69 -7.24
N GLY A 354 11.55 -20.77 -7.54
CA GLY A 354 11.46 -21.45 -8.83
C GLY A 354 11.68 -20.47 -9.99
N GLN A 355 10.71 -20.37 -10.88
CA GLN A 355 10.71 -19.44 -12.03
C GLN A 355 9.97 -18.13 -11.72
N THR A 356 10.04 -17.64 -10.49
CA THR A 356 9.56 -16.30 -10.08
C THR A 356 10.69 -15.59 -9.39
N GLN A 357 11.12 -14.45 -9.92
CA GLN A 357 12.26 -13.69 -9.43
C GLN A 357 11.89 -12.21 -9.26
N ILE A 358 12.15 -11.67 -8.08
CA ILE A 358 11.90 -10.27 -7.71
C ILE A 358 13.20 -9.62 -7.27
N LEU A 359 13.59 -8.57 -7.98
CA LEU A 359 14.62 -7.63 -7.56
C LEU A 359 13.95 -6.48 -6.79
N ASN A 360 14.39 -6.24 -5.57
CA ASN A 360 13.87 -5.12 -4.78
C ASN A 360 14.98 -4.15 -4.41
N ALA A 361 14.65 -2.86 -4.42
CA ALA A 361 15.55 -1.78 -4.04
C ALA A 361 14.85 -0.82 -3.07
N LEU A 362 15.55 -0.47 -1.99
CA LEU A 362 15.12 0.50 -1.00
C LEU A 362 15.91 1.81 -1.14
N THR A 363 15.18 2.92 -1.05
CA THR A 363 15.72 4.27 -0.89
C THR A 363 15.21 4.85 0.42
N LEU A 364 16.12 5.34 1.24
CA LEU A 364 15.86 6.12 2.45
C LEU A 364 16.02 7.61 2.11
N GLY A 365 15.03 8.40 2.48
CA GLY A 365 15.01 9.85 2.28
C GLY A 365 14.63 10.61 3.53
N MET A 366 14.60 11.93 3.46
CA MET A 366 14.07 12.76 4.55
C MET A 366 12.55 12.66 4.62
N VAL A 367 11.97 12.93 5.77
CA VAL A 367 10.51 12.93 5.98
C VAL A 367 9.82 13.88 4.99
N SER A 368 10.40 15.05 4.70
CA SER A 368 9.90 15.99 3.68
C SER A 368 9.79 15.41 2.25
N GLN A 369 10.36 14.23 1.99
CA GLN A 369 10.26 13.52 0.71
C GLN A 369 9.15 12.48 0.69
N GLU A 370 8.30 12.46 1.71
CA GLU A 370 7.10 11.63 1.73
C GLU A 370 6.16 11.94 0.56
N GLN A 371 5.33 10.97 0.21
CA GLN A 371 4.35 11.16 -0.85
C GLN A 371 3.19 12.02 -0.36
N VAL A 372 2.99 13.19 -0.98
CA VAL A 372 1.82 14.02 -0.74
C VAL A 372 0.59 13.36 -1.37
N LEU A 373 -0.48 13.20 -0.59
CA LEU A 373 -1.76 12.65 -1.02
C LEU A 373 -2.78 13.80 -1.19
N ASP A 374 -3.17 14.07 -2.45
CA ASP A 374 -4.20 15.05 -2.78
C ASP A 374 -5.46 14.30 -3.23
N GLY A 375 -6.25 13.83 -2.27
CA GLY A 375 -7.44 13.01 -2.49
C GLY A 375 -8.62 13.43 -1.60
N ILE A 376 -9.65 12.58 -1.60
CA ILE A 376 -10.87 12.78 -0.79
C ILE A 376 -10.77 12.15 0.60
N ALA A 377 -9.74 11.35 0.85
CA ALA A 377 -9.47 10.73 2.14
C ALA A 377 -8.84 11.72 3.14
N PRO A 378 -8.87 11.44 4.45
CA PRO A 378 -8.28 12.31 5.47
C PRO A 378 -6.75 12.33 5.41
N GLU A 379 -6.11 11.26 4.97
CA GLU A 379 -4.65 11.16 4.88
C GLU A 379 -4.10 12.16 3.84
N THR A 380 -3.10 12.92 4.25
CA THR A 380 -2.47 13.95 3.42
C THR A 380 -1.08 13.57 2.93
N SER A 381 -0.47 12.57 3.54
CA SER A 381 0.87 12.10 3.17
C SER A 381 1.07 10.62 3.49
N LYS A 382 2.13 10.06 2.90
CA LYS A 382 2.54 8.67 3.10
C LYS A 382 4.06 8.58 3.16
N ARG A 383 4.60 8.24 4.34
CA ARG A 383 6.03 8.12 4.61
C ARG A 383 6.63 6.82 4.05
N TYR A 384 5.89 5.72 4.13
CA TYR A 384 6.27 4.43 3.58
C TYR A 384 5.56 4.19 2.27
N MET A 385 6.33 3.98 1.20
CA MET A 385 5.85 3.82 -0.17
C MET A 385 6.39 2.52 -0.75
N HIS A 386 5.51 1.71 -1.34
CA HIS A 386 5.90 0.49 -2.06
C HIS A 386 5.38 0.51 -3.49
N GLN A 387 6.28 0.42 -4.46
CA GLN A 387 5.96 0.38 -5.88
C GLN A 387 6.32 -0.99 -6.48
N TYR A 388 5.55 -1.41 -7.46
CA TYR A 388 5.71 -2.70 -8.12
C TYR A 388 5.66 -2.51 -9.63
N ASN A 389 6.61 -3.10 -10.34
CA ASN A 389 6.72 -3.07 -11.78
C ASN A 389 6.70 -4.49 -12.35
N PHE A 390 5.96 -4.68 -13.45
CA PHE A 390 5.83 -5.95 -14.16
C PHE A 390 6.16 -5.77 -15.64
N PRO A 391 7.45 -5.73 -16.01
CA PRO A 391 7.87 -5.54 -17.39
C PRO A 391 7.50 -6.76 -18.25
N PRO A 392 7.22 -6.59 -19.54
CA PRO A 392 6.80 -7.68 -20.45
C PRO A 392 7.77 -8.84 -20.52
N PHE A 393 9.07 -8.58 -20.44
CA PHE A 393 10.09 -9.63 -20.50
C PHE A 393 10.01 -10.61 -19.34
N SER A 394 9.38 -10.26 -18.23
CA SER A 394 9.23 -11.16 -17.07
C SER A 394 8.43 -12.44 -17.38
N VAL A 395 7.63 -12.40 -18.42
CA VAL A 395 6.85 -13.53 -18.94
C VAL A 395 7.24 -13.92 -20.39
N GLY A 396 8.32 -13.34 -20.92
CA GLY A 396 8.79 -13.62 -22.28
C GLY A 396 8.00 -12.91 -23.39
N GLU A 397 7.19 -11.90 -23.05
CA GLU A 397 6.37 -11.17 -24.01
C GLU A 397 7.02 -9.87 -24.48
N THR A 398 6.56 -9.39 -25.64
CA THR A 398 6.84 -8.03 -26.15
C THR A 398 5.56 -7.21 -26.18
N ARG A 399 5.54 -6.07 -25.50
CA ARG A 399 4.42 -5.12 -25.53
C ARG A 399 4.92 -3.68 -25.27
N PRO A 400 4.17 -2.65 -25.68
CA PRO A 400 4.55 -1.27 -25.36
C PRO A 400 4.69 -1.06 -23.85
N VAL A 401 5.81 -0.47 -23.44
CA VAL A 401 6.03 -0.06 -22.04
C VAL A 401 5.19 1.17 -21.77
N ARG A 402 4.31 1.07 -20.78
CA ARG A 402 3.40 2.15 -20.36
C ARG A 402 3.56 2.41 -18.87
N SER A 403 2.86 3.43 -18.36
CA SER A 403 2.72 3.63 -16.89
C SER A 403 2.09 2.39 -16.25
N PRO A 404 2.36 2.14 -14.93
CA PRO A 404 1.83 1.00 -14.21
C PRO A 404 0.31 0.85 -14.40
N GLY A 405 -0.13 -0.36 -14.67
CA GLY A 405 -1.53 -0.70 -14.81
C GLY A 405 -2.18 -0.98 -13.44
N ARG A 406 -3.50 -1.19 -13.44
CA ARG A 406 -4.28 -1.48 -12.22
C ARG A 406 -3.76 -2.71 -11.45
N ARG A 407 -3.25 -3.73 -12.15
CA ARG A 407 -2.70 -4.95 -11.52
C ARG A 407 -1.40 -4.63 -10.77
N GLU A 408 -0.53 -3.83 -11.38
CA GLU A 408 0.74 -3.42 -10.77
C GLU A 408 0.51 -2.56 -9.52
N ILE A 409 -0.42 -1.61 -9.58
CA ILE A 409 -0.84 -0.80 -8.42
C ILE A 409 -1.37 -1.71 -7.30
N GLY A 410 -2.24 -2.66 -7.62
CA GLY A 410 -2.79 -3.60 -6.63
C GLY A 410 -1.76 -4.51 -5.99
N HIS A 411 -0.75 -4.98 -6.75
CA HIS A 411 0.35 -5.80 -6.21
C HIS A 411 1.27 -4.98 -5.31
N GLY A 412 1.57 -3.72 -5.67
CA GLY A 412 2.33 -2.79 -4.85
C GLY A 412 1.64 -2.51 -3.51
N ALA A 413 0.35 -2.18 -3.57
CA ALA A 413 -0.46 -1.89 -2.38
C ALA A 413 -0.59 -3.11 -1.43
N LEU A 414 -0.67 -4.33 -1.96
CA LEU A 414 -0.67 -5.54 -1.13
C LEU A 414 0.65 -5.72 -0.40
N ALA A 415 1.78 -5.53 -1.08
CA ALA A 415 3.10 -5.63 -0.45
C ALA A 415 3.34 -4.49 0.56
N GLU A 416 2.88 -3.27 0.27
CA GLU A 416 2.92 -2.14 1.19
C GLU A 416 2.16 -2.46 2.47
N ARG A 417 0.90 -2.89 2.36
CA ARG A 417 0.05 -3.27 3.49
C ARG A 417 0.64 -4.39 4.32
N ALA A 418 1.25 -5.39 3.66
CA ALA A 418 1.86 -6.53 4.34
C ALA A 418 3.03 -6.14 5.27
N LEU A 419 3.76 -5.09 4.94
CA LEU A 419 4.94 -4.66 5.67
C LEU A 419 4.68 -3.49 6.63
N LEU A 420 3.60 -2.73 6.40
CA LEU A 420 3.28 -1.55 7.20
C LEU A 420 3.33 -1.79 8.74
N PRO A 421 2.80 -2.91 9.28
CA PRO A 421 2.82 -3.16 10.72
C PRO A 421 4.23 -3.37 11.32
N VAL A 422 5.22 -3.67 10.49
CA VAL A 422 6.60 -3.91 10.95
C VAL A 422 7.55 -2.75 10.65
N ILE A 423 7.10 -1.73 9.93
CA ILE A 423 7.88 -0.51 9.68
C ILE A 423 7.99 0.30 10.98
N PRO A 424 9.19 0.72 11.40
CA PRO A 424 9.35 1.54 12.59
C PRO A 424 8.65 2.90 12.44
N ASP A 425 8.18 3.46 13.55
CA ASP A 425 7.63 4.82 13.58
C ASP A 425 8.67 5.90 13.24
N GLU A 426 8.21 7.12 13.05
CA GLU A 426 9.05 8.26 12.69
C GLU A 426 10.02 8.65 13.82
N GLU A 427 9.60 8.49 15.09
CA GLU A 427 10.44 8.83 16.23
C GLU A 427 11.64 7.89 16.33
N THR A 428 11.43 6.60 16.08
CA THR A 428 12.47 5.55 16.10
C THR A 428 13.35 5.60 14.86
N PHE A 429 12.77 5.86 13.68
CA PHE A 429 13.48 5.85 12.40
C PHE A 429 12.97 6.97 11.47
N PRO A 430 13.52 8.20 11.56
CA PRO A 430 13.01 9.40 10.93
C PRO A 430 13.31 9.48 9.42
N TYR A 431 12.97 8.44 8.66
CA TYR A 431 13.16 8.36 7.22
C TYR A 431 11.85 8.16 6.47
N ALA A 432 11.70 8.81 5.35
CA ALA A 432 10.80 8.35 4.30
C ALA A 432 11.40 7.11 3.63
N LEU A 433 10.59 6.07 3.44
CA LEU A 433 11.02 4.79 2.88
C LEU A 433 10.34 4.56 1.53
N ARG A 434 11.13 4.33 0.50
CA ARG A 434 10.60 3.97 -0.82
C ARG A 434 11.18 2.65 -1.29
N LEU A 435 10.34 1.63 -1.37
CA LEU A 435 10.65 0.31 -1.92
C LEU A 435 10.14 0.21 -3.36
N VAL A 436 10.92 -0.41 -4.21
CA VAL A 436 10.53 -0.73 -5.59
C VAL A 436 10.83 -2.18 -5.86
N SER A 437 9.77 -2.94 -6.18
CA SER A 437 9.87 -4.34 -6.60
C SER A 437 9.78 -4.45 -8.11
N GLU A 438 10.81 -5.01 -8.73
CA GLU A 438 10.88 -5.30 -10.16
C GLU A 438 10.67 -6.80 -10.36
N ALA A 439 9.60 -7.20 -11.04
CA ALA A 439 9.40 -8.59 -11.43
C ALA A 439 10.33 -8.94 -12.61
N ILE A 440 11.42 -9.65 -12.32
CA ILE A 440 12.41 -10.02 -13.34
C ILE A 440 11.97 -11.26 -14.10
N GLU A 441 11.37 -12.25 -13.40
CA GLU A 441 10.79 -13.45 -13.98
C GLU A 441 9.50 -13.81 -13.25
N SER A 442 8.48 -14.36 -13.95
CA SER A 442 7.19 -14.68 -13.39
C SER A 442 6.62 -16.01 -13.85
N ASN A 443 6.38 -16.89 -12.90
CA ASN A 443 5.52 -18.06 -13.02
C ASN A 443 4.55 -18.14 -11.83
N GLY A 444 3.83 -17.03 -11.59
CA GLY A 444 2.82 -16.89 -10.53
C GLY A 444 3.36 -16.39 -9.20
N SER A 445 2.47 -15.72 -8.45
CA SER A 445 2.69 -15.21 -7.08
C SER A 445 3.85 -14.21 -6.93
N THR A 446 3.98 -13.28 -7.88
CA THR A 446 5.01 -12.23 -7.83
C THR A 446 4.78 -11.23 -6.67
N SER A 447 3.53 -10.97 -6.28
CA SER A 447 3.21 -10.08 -5.15
C SER A 447 3.76 -10.62 -3.82
N MET A 448 3.64 -11.92 -3.57
CA MET A 448 4.23 -12.53 -2.37
C MET A 448 5.76 -12.61 -2.46
N GLY A 449 6.31 -12.78 -3.64
CA GLY A 449 7.74 -12.59 -3.90
C GLY A 449 8.20 -11.16 -3.56
N SER A 450 7.38 -10.14 -3.87
CA SER A 450 7.68 -8.75 -3.53
C SER A 450 7.68 -8.50 -2.02
N VAL A 451 6.76 -9.10 -1.26
CA VAL A 451 6.76 -9.04 0.21
C VAL A 451 8.08 -9.59 0.78
N CYS A 452 8.49 -10.78 0.32
CA CYS A 452 9.72 -11.43 0.76
C CYS A 452 10.97 -10.60 0.40
N ALA A 453 11.06 -10.16 -0.86
CA ALA A 453 12.18 -9.34 -1.32
C ALA A 453 12.27 -8.00 -0.57
N SER A 454 11.12 -7.36 -0.29
CA SER A 454 11.07 -6.10 0.45
C SER A 454 11.52 -6.26 1.89
N THR A 455 11.12 -7.33 2.57
CA THR A 455 11.63 -7.67 3.91
C THR A 455 13.17 -7.77 3.90
N LEU A 456 13.73 -8.51 2.94
CA LEU A 456 15.17 -8.68 2.81
C LEU A 456 15.89 -7.33 2.53
N SER A 457 15.31 -6.48 1.69
CA SER A 457 15.88 -5.15 1.39
C SER A 457 15.83 -4.20 2.57
N LEU A 458 14.76 -4.23 3.37
CA LEU A 458 14.65 -3.46 4.62
C LEU A 458 15.74 -3.90 5.62
N MET A 459 15.91 -5.20 5.79
CA MET A 459 16.94 -5.77 6.68
C MET A 459 18.36 -5.45 6.17
N ASP A 460 18.60 -5.54 4.86
CA ASP A 460 19.89 -5.17 4.22
C ASP A 460 20.22 -3.70 4.39
N ALA A 461 19.23 -2.82 4.40
CA ALA A 461 19.39 -1.39 4.60
C ALA A 461 19.67 -1.00 6.06
N GLY A 462 19.45 -1.90 7.00
CA GLY A 462 19.54 -1.60 8.44
C GLY A 462 18.30 -0.88 9.00
N VAL A 463 17.15 -1.02 8.34
CA VAL A 463 15.86 -0.54 8.88
C VAL A 463 15.47 -1.45 10.04
N PRO A 464 15.24 -0.91 11.24
CA PRO A 464 14.93 -1.71 12.43
C PRO A 464 13.44 -2.15 12.42
N ILE A 465 13.08 -2.99 11.44
CA ILE A 465 11.75 -3.58 11.39
C ILE A 465 11.50 -4.44 12.63
N THR A 466 10.26 -4.45 13.14
CA THR A 466 9.91 -5.16 14.38
C THR A 466 9.97 -6.68 14.24
N ALA A 467 9.69 -7.18 13.02
CA ALA A 467 9.79 -8.60 12.66
C ALA A 467 9.91 -8.77 11.14
N PRO A 468 10.53 -9.85 10.66
CA PRO A 468 10.49 -10.21 9.24
C PRO A 468 9.09 -10.65 8.82
N VAL A 469 8.71 -10.32 7.58
CA VAL A 469 7.44 -10.72 6.96
C VAL A 469 7.71 -11.60 5.77
N SER A 470 7.00 -12.72 5.67
CA SER A 470 6.97 -13.56 4.49
C SER A 470 5.56 -13.68 3.92
N GLY A 471 5.44 -14.05 2.66
CA GLY A 471 4.15 -14.22 2.00
C GLY A 471 4.08 -15.50 1.19
N CYS A 472 2.91 -16.15 1.19
CA CYS A 472 2.61 -17.35 0.42
C CYS A 472 1.29 -17.19 -0.34
N ALA A 473 1.25 -17.68 -1.58
CA ALA A 473 0.01 -17.76 -2.36
C ALA A 473 -0.49 -19.20 -2.35
N MET A 474 -1.74 -19.33 -1.91
CA MET A 474 -2.47 -20.58 -1.83
C MET A 474 -3.46 -20.65 -2.98
N GLY A 475 -3.76 -21.84 -3.43
CA GLY A 475 -4.82 -22.12 -4.38
C GLY A 475 -5.77 -23.19 -3.87
N LEU A 476 -6.89 -23.31 -4.58
CA LEU A 476 -7.89 -24.34 -4.29
C LEU A 476 -8.41 -24.92 -5.59
N ILE A 477 -8.53 -26.22 -5.63
CA ILE A 477 -9.23 -26.95 -6.69
C ILE A 477 -10.34 -27.78 -6.04
N LYS A 478 -11.56 -27.53 -6.47
CA LYS A 478 -12.76 -28.25 -6.06
C LYS A 478 -13.33 -29.03 -7.25
N ASP A 479 -13.42 -30.36 -7.14
CA ASP A 479 -14.03 -31.26 -8.13
C ASP A 479 -15.08 -32.12 -7.44
N GLY A 480 -16.34 -31.71 -7.56
CA GLY A 480 -17.43 -32.27 -6.75
C GLY A 480 -17.24 -31.98 -5.26
N ASP A 481 -17.16 -33.04 -4.45
CA ASP A 481 -16.91 -32.95 -3.01
C ASP A 481 -15.42 -32.97 -2.66
N ASP A 482 -14.55 -33.27 -3.62
CA ASP A 482 -13.10 -33.29 -3.43
C ASP A 482 -12.53 -31.87 -3.44
N VAL A 483 -11.90 -31.47 -2.35
CA VAL A 483 -11.25 -30.17 -2.18
C VAL A 483 -9.76 -30.37 -1.92
N THR A 484 -8.92 -29.79 -2.79
CA THR A 484 -7.48 -29.80 -2.64
C THR A 484 -6.96 -28.38 -2.51
N ILE A 485 -6.26 -28.11 -1.42
CA ILE A 485 -5.59 -26.84 -1.16
C ILE A 485 -4.13 -26.97 -1.59
N LEU A 486 -3.62 -25.98 -2.30
CA LEU A 486 -2.26 -25.95 -2.84
C LEU A 486 -1.46 -24.82 -2.21
N THR A 487 -0.24 -25.14 -1.73
CA THR A 487 0.73 -24.16 -1.26
C THR A 487 1.59 -23.67 -2.42
N ASP A 488 1.89 -22.38 -2.45
CA ASP A 488 2.76 -21.75 -3.43
C ASP A 488 2.36 -22.08 -4.88
N ILE A 489 1.19 -21.60 -5.28
CA ILE A 489 0.66 -21.83 -6.63
C ILE A 489 1.51 -21.17 -7.71
N GLN A 490 1.64 -21.87 -8.83
CA GLN A 490 2.20 -21.33 -10.07
C GLN A 490 1.11 -20.75 -10.99
N GLY A 491 1.54 -20.07 -12.07
CA GLY A 491 0.64 -19.33 -12.95
C GLY A 491 -0.52 -20.16 -13.51
N MET A 492 -0.32 -21.40 -13.91
CA MET A 492 -1.38 -22.29 -14.42
C MET A 492 -2.38 -22.68 -13.32
N GLU A 493 -1.91 -22.92 -12.10
CA GLU A 493 -2.76 -23.25 -10.95
C GLU A 493 -3.59 -22.05 -10.48
N ASP A 494 -3.05 -20.83 -10.59
CA ASP A 494 -3.83 -19.58 -10.38
C ASP A 494 -4.90 -19.42 -11.46
N PHE A 495 -4.55 -19.57 -12.73
CA PHE A 495 -5.44 -19.32 -13.84
C PHE A 495 -6.60 -20.34 -13.92
N LEU A 496 -6.32 -21.62 -13.73
CA LEU A 496 -7.29 -22.72 -13.85
C LEU A 496 -7.94 -23.12 -12.52
N GLY A 497 -7.45 -22.59 -11.39
CA GLY A 497 -7.95 -22.86 -10.05
C GLY A 497 -9.22 -22.09 -9.68
N ASP A 498 -9.79 -22.42 -8.52
CA ASP A 498 -11.03 -21.89 -7.99
C ASP A 498 -10.86 -20.78 -6.94
N MET A 499 -9.67 -20.63 -6.41
CA MET A 499 -9.30 -19.62 -5.42
C MET A 499 -7.85 -19.18 -5.63
N ASP A 500 -7.59 -17.89 -5.55
CA ASP A 500 -6.28 -17.28 -5.35
C ASP A 500 -6.27 -16.61 -3.97
N PHE A 501 -5.44 -17.10 -3.08
CA PHE A 501 -5.42 -16.71 -1.69
C PHE A 501 -4.00 -16.39 -1.24
N LYS A 502 -3.73 -15.12 -1.03
CA LYS A 502 -2.42 -14.60 -0.62
C LYS A 502 -2.45 -14.25 0.85
N VAL A 503 -1.52 -14.78 1.61
CA VAL A 503 -1.35 -14.51 3.05
C VAL A 503 0.08 -14.06 3.30
N ALA A 504 0.23 -12.90 3.90
CA ALA A 504 1.51 -12.40 4.40
C ALA A 504 1.44 -12.20 5.93
N GLY A 505 2.59 -12.33 6.58
CA GLY A 505 2.67 -12.11 8.03
C GLY A 505 4.02 -12.47 8.61
N THR A 506 4.14 -12.20 9.91
CA THR A 506 5.28 -12.54 10.76
C THR A 506 5.11 -13.93 11.37
N GLU A 507 6.01 -14.32 12.26
CA GLU A 507 5.85 -15.53 13.09
C GLU A 507 4.64 -15.45 14.01
N LYS A 508 4.29 -14.25 14.51
CA LYS A 508 3.20 -14.05 15.46
C LYS A 508 1.83 -14.13 14.79
N GLY A 509 1.67 -13.53 13.61
CA GLY A 509 0.36 -13.47 12.97
C GLY A 509 0.38 -12.90 11.55
N VAL A 510 -0.81 -12.67 11.04
CA VAL A 510 -1.09 -12.16 9.71
C VAL A 510 -0.95 -10.64 9.68
N THR A 511 -0.31 -10.12 8.64
CA THR A 511 -0.22 -8.68 8.37
C THR A 511 -1.02 -8.25 7.13
N ALA A 512 -1.22 -9.15 6.15
CA ALA A 512 -2.10 -8.89 5.03
C ALA A 512 -2.68 -10.17 4.43
N ILE A 513 -3.91 -10.03 3.94
CA ILE A 513 -4.61 -11.05 3.17
C ILE A 513 -5.18 -10.42 1.90
N GLN A 514 -5.14 -11.20 0.82
CA GLN A 514 -5.93 -10.96 -0.37
C GLN A 514 -6.46 -12.28 -0.90
N MET A 515 -7.79 -12.42 -0.96
CA MET A 515 -8.45 -13.64 -1.42
C MET A 515 -9.47 -13.31 -2.51
N ASP A 516 -9.40 -14.07 -3.59
CA ASP A 516 -10.36 -14.07 -4.68
C ASP A 516 -10.92 -15.48 -4.84
N ILE A 517 -12.23 -15.61 -4.72
CA ILE A 517 -12.94 -16.87 -4.84
C ILE A 517 -13.74 -16.84 -6.14
N LYS A 518 -13.54 -17.83 -6.99
CA LYS A 518 -14.16 -17.94 -8.32
C LYS A 518 -15.36 -18.88 -8.38
N ILE A 519 -15.68 -19.53 -7.26
CA ILE A 519 -16.77 -20.51 -7.12
C ILE A 519 -17.57 -20.27 -5.85
N ALA A 520 -18.82 -20.73 -5.82
CA ALA A 520 -19.63 -20.80 -4.61
C ALA A 520 -19.28 -22.04 -3.76
N GLY A 521 -19.66 -22.03 -2.47
CA GLY A 521 -19.57 -23.17 -1.59
C GLY A 521 -18.18 -23.42 -0.99
N ILE A 522 -17.41 -22.38 -0.71
CA ILE A 522 -16.26 -22.44 0.19
C ILE A 522 -16.77 -22.14 1.60
N ASP A 523 -16.64 -23.13 2.48
CA ASP A 523 -17.12 -23.07 3.85
C ASP A 523 -16.00 -22.71 4.85
N ARG A 524 -16.41 -22.54 6.11
CA ARG A 524 -15.50 -22.24 7.23
C ARG A 524 -14.37 -23.28 7.36
N ASN A 525 -14.67 -24.57 7.16
CA ASN A 525 -13.68 -25.63 7.32
C ASN A 525 -12.58 -25.56 6.24
N ILE A 526 -12.97 -25.28 5.00
CA ILE A 526 -12.02 -25.09 3.89
C ILE A 526 -11.12 -23.88 4.17
N LEU A 527 -11.69 -22.76 4.61
CA LEU A 527 -10.92 -21.55 4.96
C LEU A 527 -9.97 -21.80 6.13
N THR A 528 -10.42 -22.49 7.18
CA THR A 528 -9.56 -22.86 8.32
C THR A 528 -8.34 -23.67 7.86
N ARG A 529 -8.57 -24.68 7.02
CA ARG A 529 -7.48 -25.52 6.48
C ARG A 529 -6.53 -24.71 5.57
N ALA A 530 -7.09 -23.83 4.73
CA ALA A 530 -6.29 -23.00 3.84
C ALA A 530 -5.40 -22.01 4.61
N LEU A 531 -5.91 -21.38 5.66
CA LEU A 531 -5.15 -20.48 6.52
C LEU A 531 -4.05 -21.21 7.30
N ALA A 532 -4.36 -22.39 7.88
CA ALA A 532 -3.37 -23.21 8.56
C ALA A 532 -2.22 -23.63 7.63
N GLN A 533 -2.56 -24.13 6.42
CA GLN A 533 -1.56 -24.52 5.41
C GLN A 533 -0.77 -23.31 4.88
N ALA A 534 -1.39 -22.13 4.78
CA ALA A 534 -0.71 -20.87 4.44
C ALA A 534 0.33 -20.48 5.49
N ARG A 535 0.02 -20.67 6.78
CA ARG A 535 0.97 -20.43 7.87
C ARG A 535 2.20 -21.34 7.76
N GLU A 536 2.01 -22.62 7.52
CA GLU A 536 3.14 -23.57 7.31
C GLU A 536 4.00 -23.13 6.12
N GLY A 537 3.39 -22.78 5.00
CA GLY A 537 4.10 -22.27 3.82
C GLY A 537 4.86 -20.97 4.09
N ARG A 538 4.26 -20.00 4.80
CA ARG A 538 4.92 -18.76 5.19
C ARG A 538 6.13 -19.00 6.08
N MET A 539 6.00 -19.87 7.08
CA MET A 539 7.10 -20.18 8.01
C MET A 539 8.25 -20.88 7.30
N PHE A 540 7.97 -21.78 6.36
CA PHE A 540 9.00 -22.39 5.54
C PHE A 540 9.76 -21.34 4.70
N ILE A 541 9.03 -20.43 4.02
CA ILE A 541 9.61 -19.33 3.24
C ILE A 541 10.45 -18.42 4.13
N MET A 542 9.93 -18.04 5.30
CA MET A 542 10.61 -17.23 6.31
C MET A 542 11.96 -17.84 6.71
N GLY A 543 11.98 -19.15 7.00
CA GLY A 543 13.20 -19.86 7.32
C GLY A 543 14.27 -19.73 6.22
N LYS A 544 13.86 -19.81 4.94
CA LYS A 544 14.78 -19.62 3.81
C LYS A 544 15.28 -18.18 3.66
N MET A 545 14.46 -17.20 3.94
CA MET A 545 14.86 -15.78 3.94
C MET A 545 15.90 -15.51 5.04
N LEU A 546 15.69 -16.06 6.24
CA LEU A 546 16.58 -15.88 7.38
C LEU A 546 17.93 -16.58 7.25
N GLU A 547 18.05 -17.56 6.33
CA GLU A 547 19.36 -18.13 5.95
C GLU A 547 20.26 -17.08 5.25
N ALA A 548 19.68 -16.12 4.53
CA ALA A 548 20.42 -15.06 3.82
C ALA A 548 20.74 -13.86 4.73
N ILE A 549 19.79 -13.45 5.56
CA ILE A 549 19.97 -12.39 6.54
C ILE A 549 19.01 -12.65 7.71
N SER A 550 19.56 -12.85 8.92
CA SER A 550 18.79 -13.24 10.11
C SER A 550 18.28 -12.05 10.92
N GLU A 551 18.96 -10.91 10.83
CA GLU A 551 18.65 -9.68 11.57
C GLU A 551 18.94 -8.47 10.67
N PRO A 552 18.25 -7.34 10.86
CA PRO A 552 18.59 -6.09 10.19
C PRO A 552 20.07 -5.71 10.45
N ARG A 553 20.75 -5.18 9.44
CA ARG A 553 22.10 -4.67 9.61
C ARG A 553 22.12 -3.60 10.70
N LYS A 554 23.18 -3.55 11.49
CA LYS A 554 23.34 -2.59 12.59
C LYS A 554 23.53 -1.15 12.12
N GLU A 555 24.05 -0.98 10.94
CA GLU A 555 24.30 0.35 10.32
C GLU A 555 23.55 0.44 9.00
N ILE A 556 23.01 1.62 8.72
CA ILE A 556 22.44 1.95 7.42
C ILE A 556 23.54 2.01 6.35
N SER A 557 23.13 1.85 5.09
CA SER A 557 24.03 1.96 3.94
C SER A 557 24.87 3.24 3.99
N LYS A 558 26.14 3.14 3.63
CA LYS A 558 27.04 4.30 3.51
C LYS A 558 26.60 5.34 2.47
N PHE A 559 25.67 4.98 1.59
CA PHE A 559 25.08 5.86 0.58
C PHE A 559 23.77 6.51 1.05
N ALA A 560 23.18 6.00 2.13
CA ALA A 560 21.98 6.59 2.72
C ALA A 560 22.36 7.86 3.51
N PRO A 561 21.52 8.91 3.49
CA PRO A 561 21.74 10.07 4.34
C PRO A 561 21.59 9.66 5.81
N ARG A 562 22.57 10.08 6.64
CA ARG A 562 22.44 9.98 8.10
C ARG A 562 21.67 11.17 8.60
N ILE A 563 20.63 10.95 9.37
CA ILE A 563 19.78 12.00 9.94
C ILE A 563 20.19 12.22 11.40
N ILE A 564 20.52 13.48 11.70
CA ILE A 564 20.72 13.98 13.05
C ILE A 564 19.44 14.73 13.43
N THR A 565 18.78 14.30 14.50
CA THR A 565 17.60 14.99 15.03
C THR A 565 17.98 15.83 16.23
N MET A 566 17.55 17.09 16.25
CA MET A 566 17.71 17.97 17.40
C MET A 566 16.42 18.76 17.67
N GLN A 567 16.23 19.17 18.94
CA GLN A 567 15.09 19.99 19.34
C GLN A 567 15.55 21.42 19.60
N ILE A 568 14.86 22.39 18.98
CA ILE A 568 15.01 23.82 19.29
C ILE A 568 13.68 24.39 19.82
N HIS A 569 13.75 25.52 20.51
CA HIS A 569 12.53 26.19 20.93
C HIS A 569 11.78 26.75 19.70
N PRO A 570 10.45 26.58 19.55
CA PRO A 570 9.71 27.05 18.38
C PRO A 570 9.91 28.52 18.03
N ASP A 571 10.08 29.39 19.03
CA ASP A 571 10.38 30.82 18.81
C ASP A 571 11.71 31.07 18.09
N LYS A 572 12.63 30.09 18.11
CA LYS A 572 13.95 30.15 17.47
C LYS A 572 13.94 29.70 16.01
N ILE A 573 12.89 29.07 15.53
CA ILE A 573 12.77 28.61 14.14
C ILE A 573 13.05 29.76 13.17
N ARG A 574 12.52 30.95 13.45
CA ARG A 574 12.74 32.14 12.60
C ARG A 574 14.20 32.59 12.55
N GLU A 575 14.97 32.39 13.62
CA GLU A 575 16.41 32.75 13.67
C GLU A 575 17.20 31.78 12.78
N VAL A 576 16.89 30.48 12.81
CA VAL A 576 17.55 29.44 12.01
C VAL A 576 17.17 29.56 10.52
N ILE A 577 15.91 29.82 10.20
CA ILE A 577 15.47 30.02 8.81
C ILE A 577 16.02 31.32 8.24
N GLY A 578 15.99 32.38 9.02
CA GLY A 578 16.36 33.74 8.60
C GLY A 578 15.37 34.38 7.64
N SER A 579 15.49 35.68 7.42
CA SER A 579 14.62 36.42 6.51
C SER A 579 14.65 35.87 5.08
N GLY A 580 13.51 35.34 4.61
CA GLY A 580 13.38 34.74 3.29
C GLY A 580 14.22 33.45 3.11
N GLY A 581 14.53 32.75 4.19
CA GLY A 581 15.30 31.49 4.15
C GLY A 581 16.81 31.69 3.96
N LYS A 582 17.33 32.89 4.14
CA LYS A 582 18.75 33.21 3.84
C LYS A 582 19.73 32.46 4.74
N VAL A 583 19.42 32.28 6.02
CA VAL A 583 20.32 31.65 6.99
C VAL A 583 20.39 30.14 6.71
N ILE A 584 19.25 29.48 6.62
CA ILE A 584 19.19 28.04 6.36
C ILE A 584 19.82 27.67 5.00
N LYS A 585 19.59 28.46 3.94
CA LYS A 585 20.24 28.27 2.64
C LYS A 585 21.76 28.33 2.74
N LYS A 586 22.29 29.26 3.53
CA LYS A 586 23.73 29.42 3.72
C LYS A 586 24.33 28.26 4.53
N ILE A 587 23.61 27.72 5.51
CA ILE A 587 24.04 26.50 6.22
C ILE A 587 24.13 25.34 5.24
N VAL A 588 23.10 25.14 4.41
CA VAL A 588 23.03 24.08 3.37
C VAL A 588 24.18 24.25 2.36
N GLU A 589 24.44 25.46 1.87
CA GLU A 589 25.56 25.74 0.94
C GLU A 589 26.93 25.43 1.55
N MET A 590 27.12 25.70 2.84
CA MET A 590 28.41 25.49 3.52
C MET A 590 28.69 24.04 3.88
N THR A 591 27.65 23.27 4.16
CA THR A 591 27.77 21.90 4.69
C THR A 591 27.36 20.85 3.68
N GLY A 592 26.55 21.20 2.67
CA GLY A 592 25.91 20.23 1.77
C GLY A 592 24.84 19.36 2.44
N ALA A 593 24.53 19.60 3.72
CA ALA A 593 23.48 18.91 4.45
C ALA A 593 22.09 19.43 4.03
N GLN A 594 21.09 18.56 3.99
CA GLN A 594 19.68 18.95 3.88
C GLN A 594 19.13 19.18 5.29
N ILE A 595 18.29 20.19 5.47
CA ILE A 595 17.76 20.58 6.78
C ILE A 595 16.26 20.83 6.66
N ASP A 596 15.48 20.11 7.46
CA ASP A 596 14.05 20.33 7.63
C ASP A 596 13.76 20.75 9.07
N ILE A 597 12.78 21.62 9.25
CA ILE A 597 12.40 22.16 10.56
C ILE A 597 10.88 22.11 10.65
N GLU A 598 10.39 21.40 11.66
CA GLU A 598 8.98 21.30 11.99
C GLU A 598 8.51 22.46 12.87
N ASP A 599 7.22 22.74 12.85
CA ASP A 599 6.63 23.85 13.62
C ASP A 599 6.75 23.66 15.14
N ASP A 600 6.92 22.42 15.61
CA ASP A 600 7.16 22.08 17.02
C ASP A 600 8.63 22.27 17.46
N GLY A 601 9.52 22.61 16.53
CA GLY A 601 10.94 22.86 16.76
C GLY A 601 11.84 21.65 16.59
N ARG A 602 11.33 20.51 16.10
CA ARG A 602 12.19 19.39 15.65
C ARG A 602 12.95 19.82 14.41
N VAL A 603 14.27 19.59 14.41
CA VAL A 603 15.15 19.87 13.28
C VAL A 603 15.80 18.56 12.84
N PHE A 604 15.63 18.22 11.57
CA PHE A 604 16.23 17.07 10.93
C PHE A 604 17.35 17.52 10.00
N ILE A 605 18.54 17.01 10.23
CA ILE A 605 19.75 17.33 9.46
C ILE A 605 20.23 16.07 8.78
N ALA A 606 20.09 15.98 7.48
CA ALA A 606 20.46 14.81 6.70
C ALA A 606 21.73 15.06 5.89
N SER A 607 22.71 14.18 6.03
CA SER A 607 23.94 14.21 5.24
C SER A 607 24.49 12.80 5.02
N VAL A 608 24.97 12.51 3.81
CA VAL A 608 25.72 11.27 3.53
C VAL A 608 27.08 11.30 4.25
N ASP A 609 27.70 12.46 4.36
CA ASP A 609 28.92 12.67 5.16
C ASP A 609 28.52 13.13 6.58
N GLY A 610 28.67 12.24 7.56
CA GLY A 610 28.32 12.52 8.95
C GLY A 610 29.01 13.76 9.53
N THR A 611 30.26 14.04 9.12
CA THR A 611 31.04 15.23 9.61
C THR A 611 30.38 16.52 9.15
N GLN A 612 29.78 16.56 7.99
CA GLN A 612 29.06 17.73 7.48
C GLN A 612 27.69 17.91 8.20
N GLY A 613 27.02 16.83 8.55
CA GLY A 613 25.83 16.86 9.38
C GLY A 613 26.10 17.43 10.78
N GLU A 614 27.17 16.95 11.45
CA GLU A 614 27.62 17.48 12.75
C GLU A 614 27.97 18.96 12.68
N LYS A 615 28.60 19.39 11.59
CA LYS A 615 28.92 20.81 11.37
C LYS A 615 27.66 21.67 11.21
N ALA A 616 26.64 21.17 10.49
CA ALA A 616 25.36 21.85 10.37
C ALA A 616 24.65 21.96 11.73
N GLN A 617 24.64 20.89 12.50
CA GLN A 617 24.13 20.87 13.86
C GLN A 617 24.79 21.93 14.73
N GLN A 618 26.15 21.96 14.75
CA GLN A 618 26.90 22.92 15.55
C GLN A 618 26.59 24.38 15.15
N ILE A 619 26.40 24.67 13.87
CA ILE A 619 25.99 25.98 13.40
C ILE A 619 24.61 26.36 13.93
N ILE A 620 23.63 25.43 13.88
CA ILE A 620 22.29 25.67 14.38
C ILE A 620 22.29 25.87 15.91
N GLU A 621 23.01 25.02 16.65
CA GLU A 621 23.23 25.17 18.10
C GLU A 621 23.76 26.56 18.45
N ASN A 622 24.75 27.06 17.71
CA ASN A 622 25.30 28.38 17.93
C ASN A 622 24.30 29.51 17.63
N ILE A 623 23.42 29.32 16.63
CA ILE A 623 22.38 30.32 16.30
C ILE A 623 21.34 30.43 17.42
N VAL A 624 20.90 29.26 17.97
CA VAL A 624 19.84 29.21 18.98
C VAL A 624 20.33 29.35 20.41
N ALA A 625 21.66 29.32 20.61
CA ALA A 625 22.29 29.42 21.92
C ALA A 625 21.86 30.68 22.68
N GLU A 626 21.53 30.51 23.96
CA GLU A 626 21.16 31.61 24.85
C GLU A 626 22.11 31.71 26.04
N PRO A 627 22.36 32.95 26.52
CA PRO A 627 23.19 33.16 27.71
C PRO A 627 22.58 32.45 28.92
N VAL A 628 23.37 31.62 29.61
CA VAL A 628 22.95 30.89 30.82
C VAL A 628 23.41 31.60 32.06
N VAL A 629 22.49 31.92 32.96
CA VAL A 629 22.80 32.58 34.24
C VAL A 629 23.78 31.71 35.06
N GLY A 630 24.83 32.32 35.54
CA GLY A 630 25.91 31.66 36.30
C GLY A 630 27.06 31.10 35.43
N GLN A 631 26.87 30.96 34.12
CA GLN A 631 27.92 30.48 33.22
C GLN A 631 28.93 31.57 32.89
N ILE A 632 30.21 31.16 32.71
CA ILE A 632 31.33 32.04 32.36
C ILE A 632 31.58 31.90 30.87
N TYR A 633 31.67 33.01 30.16
CA TYR A 633 31.97 33.11 28.74
C TYR A 633 33.24 33.90 28.50
N LYS A 634 33.98 33.54 27.45
CA LYS A 634 35.06 34.32 26.91
C LYS A 634 34.50 35.20 25.79
N GLY A 635 34.23 36.46 26.08
CA GLY A 635 33.56 37.37 25.15
C GLY A 635 34.48 38.48 24.63
N THR A 636 34.07 39.09 23.52
CA THR A 636 34.78 40.23 22.90
C THR A 636 34.04 41.53 23.17
N VAL A 637 34.75 42.57 23.59
CA VAL A 637 34.18 43.91 23.78
C VAL A 637 33.77 44.49 22.44
N VAL A 638 32.47 44.67 22.21
CA VAL A 638 31.94 45.20 20.94
C VAL A 638 31.63 46.67 20.98
N LYS A 639 31.40 47.23 22.20
CA LYS A 639 31.11 48.64 22.37
C LYS A 639 31.41 49.08 23.78
N ILE A 640 31.96 50.28 23.91
CA ILE A 640 32.21 50.92 25.20
C ILE A 640 31.24 52.13 25.37
N MET A 641 30.73 52.29 26.58
CA MET A 641 29.91 53.44 27.03
C MET A 641 30.40 53.89 28.37
N GLU A 642 30.09 55.14 28.76
CA GLU A 642 30.51 55.73 30.05
C GLU A 642 30.15 54.88 31.28
N PHE A 643 29.06 54.12 31.21
CA PHE A 643 28.53 53.28 32.30
C PHE A 643 28.95 51.81 32.25
N GLY A 644 29.61 51.35 31.19
CA GLY A 644 30.03 49.95 31.07
C GLY A 644 30.44 49.55 29.67
N ALA A 645 30.85 48.27 29.52
CA ALA A 645 31.25 47.65 28.26
C ALA A 645 30.17 46.65 27.82
N PHE A 646 29.85 46.64 26.53
CA PHE A 646 29.05 45.59 25.91
C PHE A 646 30.04 44.52 25.37
N VAL A 647 29.81 43.30 25.82
CA VAL A 647 30.65 42.15 25.50
C VAL A 647 29.82 41.12 24.77
N GLU A 648 30.17 40.81 23.54
CA GLU A 648 29.58 39.71 22.78
C GLU A 648 30.09 38.41 23.37
N ILE A 649 29.16 37.63 23.99
CA ILE A 649 29.47 36.39 24.68
C ILE A 649 29.19 35.17 23.83
N ILE A 650 28.26 35.28 22.88
CA ILE A 650 27.95 34.29 21.86
C ILE A 650 28.07 35.01 20.49
N PRO A 651 29.10 34.69 19.68
CA PRO A 651 29.27 35.36 18.41
C PRO A 651 28.15 35.08 17.44
N GLY A 652 27.74 36.08 16.69
CA GLY A 652 26.77 35.94 15.62
C GLY A 652 27.30 35.03 14.50
N VAL A 653 26.46 34.11 14.02
CA VAL A 653 26.84 33.16 12.97
C VAL A 653 26.00 33.48 11.72
N LEU A 654 26.65 33.48 10.54
CA LEU A 654 26.00 33.62 9.22
C LEU A 654 25.16 34.92 9.03
N GLY A 655 25.46 35.97 9.79
CA GLY A 655 24.72 37.23 9.72
C GLY A 655 23.55 37.32 10.70
N SER A 656 23.39 36.33 11.60
CA SER A 656 22.59 36.51 12.81
C SER A 656 23.30 37.48 13.76
N SER A 657 22.55 38.24 14.54
CA SER A 657 23.11 39.06 15.58
C SER A 657 23.73 38.22 16.68
N GLY A 658 24.96 38.51 17.08
CA GLY A 658 25.53 37.87 18.27
C GLY A 658 24.75 38.24 19.54
N LYS A 659 24.96 37.50 20.60
CA LYS A 659 24.37 37.80 21.91
C LYS A 659 25.40 38.56 22.73
N ASP A 660 25.11 39.81 23.01
CA ASP A 660 25.91 40.67 23.83
C ASP A 660 25.27 40.94 25.20
N GLY A 661 26.08 41.20 26.14
CA GLY A 661 25.65 41.59 27.48
C GLY A 661 26.45 42.79 27.99
N MET A 662 25.89 43.47 28.95
CA MET A 662 26.50 44.65 29.51
C MET A 662 27.23 44.32 30.80
N VAL A 663 28.54 44.63 30.85
CA VAL A 663 29.35 44.67 32.07
C VAL A 663 29.34 46.08 32.57
N HIS A 664 28.65 46.33 33.66
CA HIS A 664 28.61 47.65 34.28
C HIS A 664 30.00 48.02 34.77
N ILE A 665 30.35 49.34 34.82
CA ILE A 665 31.65 49.83 35.24
C ILE A 665 32.10 49.29 36.62
N SER A 666 31.17 49.07 37.54
CA SER A 666 31.43 48.49 38.87
C SER A 666 31.73 46.99 38.86
N GLU A 667 31.45 46.30 37.76
CA GLU A 667 31.66 44.85 37.56
C GLU A 667 32.89 44.54 36.71
N LEU A 668 33.64 45.57 36.27
CA LEU A 668 34.86 45.42 35.45
C LEU A 668 36.08 45.03 36.27
N SER A 669 36.22 45.53 37.49
CA SER A 669 37.36 45.31 38.38
C SER A 669 36.98 45.36 39.86
N ASN A 670 37.82 44.74 40.71
CA ASN A 670 37.75 44.83 42.16
C ASN A 670 38.13 46.23 42.70
N LYS A 671 38.91 47.03 41.91
CA LYS A 671 39.28 48.40 42.22
C LYS A 671 38.28 49.37 41.59
N ARG A 672 38.21 50.56 42.16
CA ARG A 672 37.33 51.63 41.60
C ARG A 672 37.85 52.05 40.21
N VAL A 673 37.07 51.81 39.18
CA VAL A 673 37.36 52.19 37.80
C VAL A 673 36.81 53.61 37.56
N ALA A 674 37.63 54.54 37.08
CA ALA A 674 37.25 55.92 36.80
C ALA A 674 36.61 56.07 35.42
N LYS A 675 37.14 55.35 34.42
CA LYS A 675 36.60 55.25 33.06
C LYS A 675 36.70 53.82 32.56
N VAL A 676 35.76 53.39 31.72
CA VAL A 676 35.74 52.06 31.19
C VAL A 676 36.96 51.75 30.31
N GLU A 677 37.42 52.75 29.60
CA GLU A 677 38.62 52.72 28.74
C GLU A 677 39.92 52.47 29.52
N ASP A 678 39.94 52.72 30.83
CA ASP A 678 41.09 52.40 31.69
C ASP A 678 41.28 50.85 31.87
N VAL A 679 40.27 50.05 31.56
CA VAL A 679 40.22 48.60 31.84
C VAL A 679 40.11 47.79 30.56
N CYS A 680 39.42 48.29 29.54
CA CYS A 680 39.23 47.56 28.27
C CYS A 680 39.02 48.51 27.10
N ALA A 681 39.36 48.00 25.90
CA ALA A 681 39.12 48.67 24.61
C ALA A 681 38.18 47.80 23.74
N GLU A 682 37.56 48.41 22.75
CA GLU A 682 36.78 47.66 21.75
C GLU A 682 37.71 46.68 21.02
N GLY A 683 37.29 45.44 20.88
CA GLY A 683 38.09 44.32 20.36
C GLY A 683 38.79 43.48 21.43
N ASP A 684 38.89 43.95 22.67
CA ASP A 684 39.47 43.18 23.76
C ASP A 684 38.66 41.95 24.08
N VAL A 685 39.38 40.88 24.45
CA VAL A 685 38.76 39.60 24.88
C VAL A 685 38.83 39.52 26.40
N MET A 686 37.68 39.29 27.04
CA MET A 686 37.61 39.15 28.50
C MET A 686 36.71 38.01 28.92
N TRP A 687 36.99 37.44 30.11
CA TRP A 687 36.11 36.51 30.78
C TRP A 687 34.98 37.25 31.51
N VAL A 688 33.74 36.83 31.27
CA VAL A 688 32.55 37.44 31.89
C VAL A 688 31.59 36.36 32.35
N LYS A 689 31.00 36.54 33.53
CA LYS A 689 29.96 35.65 34.08
C LYS A 689 28.57 36.28 33.88
N VAL A 690 27.61 35.49 33.45
CA VAL A 690 26.22 35.96 33.31
C VAL A 690 25.60 36.03 34.72
N LYS A 691 25.24 37.25 35.16
CA LYS A 691 24.55 37.47 36.44
C LYS A 691 23.07 37.35 36.35
N ALA A 692 22.48 37.84 35.29
CA ALA A 692 21.05 37.80 35.05
C ALA A 692 20.74 38.00 33.58
N VAL A 693 19.64 37.39 33.14
CA VAL A 693 19.00 37.58 31.83
C VAL A 693 17.58 38.09 32.07
N ASP A 694 17.31 39.27 31.57
CA ASP A 694 15.94 39.83 31.60
C ASP A 694 15.10 39.22 30.49
N LYS A 695 14.22 38.33 30.86
CA LYS A 695 13.37 37.59 29.90
C LYS A 695 12.43 38.50 29.08
N ALA A 696 12.06 39.67 29.59
CA ALA A 696 11.15 40.58 28.90
C ALA A 696 11.87 41.43 27.84
N THR A 697 13.13 41.83 28.10
CA THR A 697 13.89 42.75 27.24
C THR A 697 15.06 42.05 26.53
N GLY A 698 15.37 40.82 26.85
CA GLY A 698 16.55 40.06 26.35
C GLY A 698 17.89 40.59 26.84
N LYS A 699 17.90 41.57 27.76
CA LYS A 699 19.16 42.21 28.25
C LYS A 699 19.91 41.27 29.18
N VAL A 700 21.17 41.09 28.88
CA VAL A 700 22.11 40.23 29.65
C VAL A 700 22.99 41.13 30.53
N LYS A 701 23.00 40.86 31.84
CA LYS A 701 23.92 41.50 32.78
C LYS A 701 25.13 40.58 33.01
N LEU A 702 26.29 41.15 32.80
CA LEU A 702 27.58 40.44 32.91
C LEU A 702 28.44 40.99 34.05
N SER A 703 29.32 40.15 34.59
CA SER A 703 30.35 40.55 35.56
C SER A 703 31.70 39.93 35.16
N ARG A 704 32.72 40.75 34.91
CA ARG A 704 34.10 40.32 34.74
C ARG A 704 34.68 39.93 36.11
N LYS A 705 34.36 40.70 37.12
CA LYS A 705 34.83 40.49 38.49
C LYS A 705 34.43 39.11 39.03
N ASP A 706 33.16 38.70 38.88
CA ASP A 706 32.71 37.39 39.32
C ASP A 706 33.34 36.26 38.47
N ALA A 707 33.52 36.48 37.16
CA ALA A 707 34.18 35.52 36.30
C ALA A 707 35.65 35.26 36.71
N MET A 708 36.39 36.31 36.96
CA MET A 708 37.80 36.22 37.35
C MET A 708 37.96 35.58 38.74
N HIS A 709 37.06 35.92 39.67
CA HIS A 709 37.03 35.30 40.99
C HIS A 709 36.80 33.80 40.91
N ASP A 710 35.82 33.36 40.13
CA ASP A 710 35.48 31.95 40.01
C ASP A 710 36.54 31.13 39.23
N LEU A 711 37.29 31.80 38.36
CA LEU A 711 38.41 31.20 37.62
C LEU A 711 39.71 31.20 38.43
N GLY A 712 39.74 31.83 39.60
CA GLY A 712 40.95 31.96 40.40
C GLY A 712 42.02 32.84 39.78
N LEU A 713 41.62 33.83 38.95
CA LEU A 713 42.51 34.74 38.26
C LEU A 713 42.50 36.13 38.92
N ASP A 714 43.68 36.78 38.98
CA ASP A 714 43.80 38.16 39.49
C ASP A 714 43.25 39.18 38.48
N LEU A 715 42.56 40.22 39.00
CA LEU A 715 41.97 41.34 38.25
C LEU A 715 42.91 42.55 38.20
#